data_c283533b0aab82c4cb91239e41b6ebbe
#
_entry.id   c283533b0aab82c4cb91239e41b6ebbe
#
_cell.length_a   1.000
_cell.length_b   1.000
_cell.length_c   1.000
_cell.angle_alpha   90.00
_cell.angle_beta   90.00
_cell.angle_gamma   90.00
#
_symmetry.space_group_name_H-M   'P 1'
#
loop_
_entity.id
_entity.type
_entity.pdbx_description
1 polymer ?
#
loop_
_entity_poly.entity_id
_entity_poly.type
_entity_poly.pdbx_seq_one_letter_code
_entity_poly.pdbx_strand_id
1 'polypeptide(L)'
;MLNDKFSLYRSLLAFLCAFWFVIAANPVLSQTSGIELSLQAQRLYQSGRLVAAAMAWQSAADAFEAKKDRTNRTKSLINQSQVLQDLGLYPRACSSLLQAFDLENSQCKSDRIEQLLQKVTQQKITTVEGIGLRSLGSILQRKGWLYLADKTLQLSFKATNNTAESEATLLAIGNLRQALGNRTRDRQSYDRITEIIGIQNPANALQPYVKAIEAYQTSASQGQLLTRTQAQLNHLSLLIDLRTWWQRQTQRRIESWQRLDRASDIEAAENFLALLTAELENKITQLTTTVIPRNLSQLKATTAGIYAHLNYAKSLASLSQTDSLESILQTALQQALEIRDRRGESYALGYLGQYYGRQGELNRAISFTNEALAIAEAQNISGDAREIGYLWQSQLGKLLEQSGQKSEAIAAYTLAFNTLQSLRTDLNTNNEVVQFDFRQEVKPVYMSLANLLLDTDFNASKSLASLGSDEGKIGNNLELARQVIESLQVAELDNFFQDPCSPTANNTVTIDKLDPQAAVIYPIVLSDRLEVILALGNKPLKHFSTNISSAKVNRVLDSLYDDLYNPTVNNSAVNIFSTTLLDPQEIIENTQALLPNLHEIYRWLIEPLEEELNSNQIETLVFVLNGKLQNVPMAALYDGKQYLLEKHSVVLAPSLQLLNTESIPKSKLKVLAAGLSQQVEIQGEIFPALDNVPQELEQIKAVFPRSQQLLNNEFTAQKIEQQLQSGFPIVHLATHGVFSSDPEQTFIITGDRNVITIDNLSTLLGNSRFRPELLVLSACNTATGDERAVLGLAGVAVRSGSSTLASLWSVEDVSTSKLMSQFYRELENPTINKAVALRQAQLSAIESLRANPLLPELQQLPPHPYYWASYVLVGNWQ
;
A
#
# COMPACT_ATOMS: atom_id res chain seq x y z
N MET A 1 -39.50 10.01 -47.23
CA MET A 1 -39.62 10.17 -45.77
C MET A 1 -40.73 9.31 -45.12
N LEU A 2 -41.25 8.30 -45.79
CA LEU A 2 -42.30 7.41 -45.22
C LEU A 2 -41.86 5.92 -45.14
N ASN A 3 -40.71 5.58 -45.73
CA ASN A 3 -40.22 4.17 -45.70
C ASN A 3 -39.28 3.84 -44.53
N ASP A 4 -38.71 4.80 -43.84
CA ASP A 4 -37.76 4.53 -42.74
C ASP A 4 -38.43 4.29 -41.38
N LYS A 5 -39.66 4.72 -41.18
CA LYS A 5 -40.40 4.46 -39.92
C LYS A 5 -40.96 3.02 -39.83
N PHE A 6 -41.16 2.33 -40.97
CA PHE A 6 -41.64 0.93 -40.97
C PHE A 6 -40.52 -0.08 -40.68
N SER A 7 -39.27 0.24 -40.98
CA SER A 7 -38.11 -0.60 -40.66
C SER A 7 -37.80 -0.62 -39.14
N LEU A 8 -37.93 0.54 -38.48
CA LEU A 8 -37.69 0.61 -37.02
C LEU A 8 -38.76 -0.14 -36.21
N TYR A 9 -40.04 -0.11 -36.67
CA TYR A 9 -41.10 -0.83 -35.97
C TYR A 9 -41.01 -2.35 -36.14
N ARG A 10 -40.53 -2.84 -37.29
CA ARG A 10 -40.27 -4.28 -37.51
C ARG A 10 -39.09 -4.78 -36.66
N SER A 11 -38.04 -3.99 -36.48
CA SER A 11 -36.89 -4.34 -35.61
C SER A 11 -37.28 -4.32 -34.14
N LEU A 12 -38.12 -3.36 -33.71
CA LEU A 12 -38.59 -3.30 -32.31
C LEU A 12 -39.57 -4.44 -31.99
N LEU A 13 -40.46 -4.83 -32.93
CA LEU A 13 -41.37 -5.99 -32.76
C LEU A 13 -40.60 -7.30 -32.73
N ALA A 14 -39.58 -7.46 -33.59
CA ALA A 14 -38.71 -8.64 -33.58
C ALA A 14 -37.89 -8.75 -32.27
N PHE A 15 -37.44 -7.61 -31.71
CA PHE A 15 -36.74 -7.57 -30.44
C PHE A 15 -37.68 -7.86 -29.26
N LEU A 16 -38.91 -7.34 -29.28
CA LEU A 16 -39.94 -7.63 -28.27
C LEU A 16 -40.44 -9.06 -28.33
N CYS A 17 -40.59 -9.65 -29.52
CA CYS A 17 -40.95 -11.08 -29.69
C CYS A 17 -39.80 -11.99 -29.28
N ALA A 18 -38.52 -11.62 -29.54
CA ALA A 18 -37.36 -12.37 -29.07
C ALA A 18 -37.21 -12.29 -27.53
N PHE A 19 -37.53 -11.12 -26.94
CA PHE A 19 -37.55 -10.94 -25.49
C PHE A 19 -38.70 -11.72 -24.82
N TRP A 20 -39.86 -11.81 -25.46
CA TRP A 20 -40.99 -12.62 -24.98
C TRP A 20 -40.74 -14.13 -25.13
N PHE A 21 -40.05 -14.58 -26.22
CA PHE A 21 -39.65 -15.98 -26.37
C PHE A 21 -38.55 -16.38 -25.38
N VAL A 22 -37.66 -15.49 -24.99
CA VAL A 22 -36.65 -15.71 -23.92
C VAL A 22 -37.33 -15.79 -22.54
N ILE A 23 -38.41 -15.02 -22.31
CA ILE A 23 -39.16 -15.07 -21.04
C ILE A 23 -40.12 -16.29 -21.04
N ALA A 24 -40.66 -16.70 -22.18
CA ALA A 24 -41.54 -17.88 -22.28
C ALA A 24 -40.78 -19.21 -22.42
N ALA A 25 -39.48 -19.19 -22.70
CA ALA A 25 -38.65 -20.40 -22.81
C ALA A 25 -37.93 -20.78 -21.49
N ASN A 26 -38.29 -20.17 -20.37
CA ASN A 26 -37.69 -20.45 -19.05
C ASN A 26 -38.63 -21.06 -17.98
N PRO A 27 -39.52 -22.02 -18.30
CA PRO A 27 -40.11 -22.87 -17.24
C PRO A 27 -39.22 -24.08 -16.87
N VAL A 28 -38.09 -24.33 -17.60
CA VAL A 28 -37.23 -25.50 -17.35
C VAL A 28 -36.13 -25.22 -16.35
N LEU A 29 -35.73 -23.98 -16.12
CA LEU A 29 -34.74 -23.61 -15.09
C LEU A 29 -35.27 -23.65 -13.64
N SER A 30 -36.58 -23.74 -13.46
CA SER A 30 -37.21 -23.84 -12.12
C SER A 30 -37.24 -25.26 -11.54
N GLN A 31 -36.71 -26.26 -12.24
CA GLN A 31 -36.69 -27.67 -11.77
C GLN A 31 -35.31 -28.25 -11.50
N THR A 32 -34.21 -27.54 -11.81
CA THR A 32 -32.89 -28.06 -11.46
C THR A 32 -32.73 -28.07 -9.95
N SER A 33 -32.46 -29.23 -9.37
CA SER A 33 -32.37 -29.34 -7.91
C SER A 33 -31.14 -28.57 -7.40
N GLY A 34 -31.22 -27.94 -6.23
CA GLY A 34 -30.07 -27.27 -5.62
C GLY A 34 -28.83 -28.18 -5.50
N ILE A 35 -29.05 -29.49 -5.39
CA ILE A 35 -28.00 -30.52 -5.38
C ILE A 35 -27.31 -30.62 -6.75
N GLU A 36 -28.06 -30.66 -7.85
CA GLU A 36 -27.49 -30.71 -9.21
C GLU A 36 -26.70 -29.47 -9.53
N LEU A 37 -27.18 -28.27 -9.15
CA LEU A 37 -26.47 -27.01 -9.28
C LEU A 37 -25.19 -27.00 -8.47
N SER A 38 -25.21 -27.55 -7.25
CA SER A 38 -24.00 -27.68 -6.41
C SER A 38 -22.96 -28.61 -7.05
N LEU A 39 -23.39 -29.74 -7.61
CA LEU A 39 -22.49 -30.64 -8.33
C LEU A 39 -21.93 -30.03 -9.63
N GLN A 40 -22.74 -29.23 -10.32
CA GLN A 40 -22.27 -28.47 -11.47
C GLN A 40 -21.23 -27.42 -11.06
N ALA A 41 -21.49 -26.65 -10.01
CA ALA A 41 -20.57 -25.64 -9.48
C ALA A 41 -19.23 -26.28 -9.06
N GLN A 42 -19.28 -27.42 -8.41
CA GLN A 42 -18.07 -28.16 -8.02
C GLN A 42 -17.24 -28.61 -9.24
N ARG A 43 -17.89 -29.14 -10.29
CA ARG A 43 -17.19 -29.53 -11.53
C ARG A 43 -16.58 -28.33 -12.24
N LEU A 44 -17.29 -27.19 -12.30
CA LEU A 44 -16.78 -25.95 -12.86
C LEU A 44 -15.55 -25.44 -12.08
N TYR A 45 -15.59 -25.48 -10.75
CA TYR A 45 -14.47 -25.13 -9.91
C TYR A 45 -13.25 -26.02 -10.16
N GLN A 46 -13.45 -27.33 -10.19
CA GLN A 46 -12.37 -28.30 -10.45
C GLN A 46 -11.74 -28.17 -11.85
N SER A 47 -12.45 -27.62 -12.81
CA SER A 47 -11.92 -27.31 -14.16
C SER A 47 -11.38 -25.89 -14.31
N GLY A 48 -11.19 -25.15 -13.20
CA GLY A 48 -10.65 -23.78 -13.20
C GLY A 48 -11.60 -22.72 -13.76
N ARG A 49 -12.87 -23.05 -14.06
CA ARG A 49 -13.89 -22.11 -14.57
C ARG A 49 -14.54 -21.36 -13.42
N LEU A 50 -13.76 -20.49 -12.78
CA LEU A 50 -14.10 -19.92 -11.47
C LEU A 50 -15.32 -19.00 -11.51
N VAL A 51 -15.46 -18.11 -12.52
CA VAL A 51 -16.64 -17.22 -12.63
C VAL A 51 -17.92 -18.02 -12.80
N ALA A 52 -17.90 -19.01 -13.69
CA ALA A 52 -19.07 -19.89 -13.90
C ALA A 52 -19.37 -20.71 -12.63
N ALA A 53 -18.35 -21.15 -11.88
CA ALA A 53 -18.52 -21.85 -10.61
C ALA A 53 -19.18 -20.94 -9.55
N ALA A 54 -18.74 -19.68 -9.42
CA ALA A 54 -19.33 -18.72 -8.48
C ALA A 54 -20.81 -18.44 -8.79
N MET A 55 -21.17 -18.30 -10.07
CA MET A 55 -22.57 -18.14 -10.51
C MET A 55 -23.41 -19.39 -10.22
N ALA A 56 -22.88 -20.57 -10.49
CA ALA A 56 -23.59 -21.83 -10.22
C ALA A 56 -23.79 -22.07 -8.70
N TRP A 57 -22.81 -21.68 -7.85
CA TRP A 57 -22.99 -21.71 -6.40
C TRP A 57 -24.07 -20.75 -5.92
N GLN A 58 -24.17 -19.53 -6.50
CA GLN A 58 -25.27 -18.61 -6.19
C GLN A 58 -26.62 -19.22 -6.56
N SER A 59 -26.74 -19.76 -7.77
CA SER A 59 -27.98 -20.43 -8.22
C SER A 59 -28.37 -21.61 -7.33
N ALA A 60 -27.39 -22.36 -6.82
CA ALA A 60 -27.62 -23.42 -5.85
C ALA A 60 -28.14 -22.87 -4.51
N ALA A 61 -27.55 -21.78 -4.02
CA ALA A 61 -28.00 -21.12 -2.80
C ALA A 61 -29.46 -20.63 -2.91
N ASP A 62 -29.83 -20.00 -4.04
CA ASP A 62 -31.18 -19.51 -4.32
C ASP A 62 -32.18 -20.67 -4.39
N ALA A 63 -31.81 -21.80 -5.01
CA ALA A 63 -32.63 -23.01 -5.08
C ALA A 63 -32.84 -23.65 -3.68
N PHE A 64 -31.86 -23.64 -2.80
CA PHE A 64 -32.01 -24.10 -1.41
C PHE A 64 -32.82 -23.12 -0.56
N GLU A 65 -32.68 -21.82 -0.78
CA GLU A 65 -33.51 -20.77 -0.14
C GLU A 65 -35.00 -20.99 -0.45
N ALA A 66 -35.35 -21.21 -1.72
CA ALA A 66 -36.72 -21.49 -2.14
C ALA A 66 -37.31 -22.73 -1.44
N LYS A 67 -36.46 -23.70 -1.08
CA LYS A 67 -36.85 -24.91 -0.33
C LYS A 67 -36.71 -24.77 1.18
N LYS A 68 -36.32 -23.61 1.69
CA LYS A 68 -36.04 -23.34 3.11
C LYS A 68 -34.97 -24.28 3.72
N ASP A 69 -34.05 -24.78 2.87
CA ASP A 69 -32.91 -25.60 3.30
C ASP A 69 -31.73 -24.68 3.66
N ARG A 70 -31.78 -24.15 4.87
CA ARG A 70 -30.78 -23.21 5.41
C ARG A 70 -29.37 -23.80 5.39
N THR A 71 -29.20 -25.07 5.75
CA THR A 71 -27.89 -25.72 5.85
C THR A 71 -27.20 -25.78 4.49
N ASN A 72 -27.87 -26.23 3.44
CA ASN A 72 -27.27 -26.34 2.12
C ASN A 72 -27.15 -24.96 1.42
N ARG A 73 -28.04 -24.01 1.70
CA ARG A 73 -27.87 -22.61 1.30
C ARG A 73 -26.57 -22.04 1.86
N THR A 74 -26.37 -22.15 3.19
CA THR A 74 -25.15 -21.67 3.87
C THR A 74 -23.89 -22.33 3.28
N LYS A 75 -23.88 -23.65 3.05
CA LYS A 75 -22.76 -24.33 2.38
C LYS A 75 -22.49 -23.77 0.97
N SER A 76 -23.53 -23.54 0.19
CA SER A 76 -23.38 -23.01 -1.17
C SER A 76 -22.76 -21.61 -1.18
N LEU A 77 -23.20 -20.72 -0.27
CA LEU A 77 -22.63 -19.37 -0.13
C LEU A 77 -21.20 -19.39 0.40
N ILE A 78 -20.84 -20.30 1.31
CA ILE A 78 -19.45 -20.49 1.77
C ILE A 78 -18.57 -20.95 0.58
N ASN A 79 -19.03 -21.92 -0.21
CA ASN A 79 -18.29 -22.38 -1.39
C ASN A 79 -18.19 -21.28 -2.47
N GLN A 80 -19.24 -20.50 -2.67
CA GLN A 80 -19.18 -19.31 -3.54
C GLN A 80 -18.12 -18.33 -3.06
N SER A 81 -18.11 -18.05 -1.76
CA SER A 81 -17.10 -17.16 -1.16
C SER A 81 -15.68 -17.68 -1.39
N GLN A 82 -15.45 -19.00 -1.29
CA GLN A 82 -14.14 -19.58 -1.59
C GLN A 82 -13.74 -19.34 -3.05
N VAL A 83 -14.63 -19.59 -3.99
CA VAL A 83 -14.37 -19.33 -5.41
C VAL A 83 -14.08 -17.85 -5.68
N LEU A 84 -14.84 -16.95 -5.04
CA LEU A 84 -14.61 -15.51 -5.15
C LEU A 84 -13.27 -15.08 -4.53
N GLN A 85 -12.81 -15.73 -3.46
CA GLN A 85 -11.46 -15.52 -2.91
C GLN A 85 -10.37 -15.96 -3.89
N ASP A 86 -10.57 -17.10 -4.56
CA ASP A 86 -9.62 -17.61 -5.56
C ASP A 86 -9.56 -16.73 -6.82
N LEU A 87 -10.61 -15.94 -7.07
CA LEU A 87 -10.66 -14.86 -8.07
C LEU A 87 -10.10 -13.53 -7.55
N GLY A 88 -9.73 -13.43 -6.27
CA GLY A 88 -9.31 -12.18 -5.65
C GLY A 88 -10.45 -11.20 -5.32
N LEU A 89 -11.71 -11.59 -5.50
CA LEU A 89 -12.90 -10.76 -5.31
C LEU A 89 -13.34 -10.71 -3.84
N TYR A 90 -12.44 -10.28 -2.95
CA TYR A 90 -12.64 -10.33 -1.49
C TYR A 90 -13.88 -9.59 -0.97
N PRO A 91 -14.25 -8.39 -1.46
CA PRO A 91 -15.49 -7.73 -1.03
C PRO A 91 -16.74 -8.55 -1.34
N ARG A 92 -16.82 -9.14 -2.53
CA ARG A 92 -17.94 -10.03 -2.92
C ARG A 92 -17.93 -11.32 -2.11
N ALA A 93 -16.75 -11.91 -1.91
CA ALA A 93 -16.59 -13.09 -1.06
C ALA A 93 -17.08 -12.84 0.37
N CYS A 94 -16.76 -11.69 0.94
CA CYS A 94 -17.23 -11.25 2.25
C CYS A 94 -18.75 -11.05 2.25
N SER A 95 -19.33 -10.38 1.24
CA SER A 95 -20.78 -10.20 1.13
C SER A 95 -21.53 -11.52 1.04
N SER A 96 -21.00 -12.52 0.29
CA SER A 96 -21.57 -13.87 0.24
C SER A 96 -21.57 -14.55 1.63
N LEU A 97 -20.53 -14.34 2.44
CA LEU A 97 -20.48 -14.86 3.80
C LEU A 97 -21.46 -14.13 4.73
N LEU A 98 -21.57 -12.80 4.63
CA LEU A 98 -22.59 -12.05 5.40
C LEU A 98 -24.00 -12.57 5.08
N GLN A 99 -24.26 -12.84 3.80
CA GLN A 99 -25.53 -13.45 3.37
C GLN A 99 -25.69 -14.88 3.92
N ALA A 100 -24.61 -15.68 4.01
CA ALA A 100 -24.63 -17.00 4.62
C ALA A 100 -25.03 -16.98 6.10
N PHE A 101 -24.78 -15.85 6.79
CA PHE A 101 -25.17 -15.61 8.19
C PHE A 101 -26.45 -14.77 8.35
N ASP A 102 -27.28 -14.69 7.30
CA ASP A 102 -28.54 -13.96 7.27
C ASP A 102 -28.38 -12.45 7.57
N LEU A 103 -27.34 -11.84 7.03
CA LEU A 103 -27.16 -10.39 6.94
C LEU A 103 -27.26 -9.96 5.49
N GLU A 104 -28.49 -9.95 4.97
CA GLU A 104 -28.80 -9.66 3.56
C GLU A 104 -28.48 -8.19 3.22
N ASN A 105 -28.14 -7.94 1.95
CA ASN A 105 -27.84 -6.61 1.41
C ASN A 105 -26.71 -5.86 2.14
N SER A 106 -25.86 -6.58 2.85
CA SER A 106 -24.76 -5.99 3.61
C SER A 106 -23.50 -5.89 2.77
N GLN A 107 -22.99 -4.68 2.60
CA GLN A 107 -21.64 -4.47 2.11
C GLN A 107 -20.62 -4.95 3.16
N CYS A 108 -19.44 -5.38 2.73
CA CYS A 108 -18.34 -5.79 3.60
C CYS A 108 -17.70 -4.55 4.27
N LYS A 109 -18.32 -4.09 5.36
CA LYS A 109 -17.86 -2.98 6.19
C LYS A 109 -17.59 -3.44 7.62
N SER A 110 -16.70 -2.76 8.33
CA SER A 110 -16.28 -3.13 9.69
C SER A 110 -17.44 -3.20 10.67
N ASP A 111 -18.37 -2.25 10.63
CA ASP A 111 -19.58 -2.21 11.48
C ASP A 111 -20.49 -3.43 11.27
N ARG A 112 -20.61 -3.91 10.03
CA ARG A 112 -21.39 -5.11 9.69
C ARG A 112 -20.73 -6.38 10.19
N ILE A 113 -19.39 -6.44 10.12
CA ILE A 113 -18.64 -7.56 10.69
C ILE A 113 -18.78 -7.59 12.21
N GLU A 114 -18.67 -6.46 12.88
CA GLU A 114 -18.90 -6.38 14.33
C GLU A 114 -20.31 -6.81 14.73
N GLN A 115 -21.33 -6.37 13.98
CA GLN A 115 -22.71 -6.82 14.18
C GLN A 115 -22.86 -8.33 14.01
N LEU A 116 -22.19 -8.92 13.00
CA LEU A 116 -22.16 -10.36 12.82
C LEU A 116 -21.53 -11.05 14.02
N LEU A 117 -20.36 -10.60 14.46
CA LEU A 117 -19.64 -11.20 15.58
C LEU A 117 -20.43 -11.15 16.88
N GLN A 118 -21.12 -10.04 17.15
CA GLN A 118 -22.05 -9.91 18.29
C GLN A 118 -23.20 -10.92 18.20
N LYS A 119 -23.84 -11.05 17.03
CA LYS A 119 -24.93 -12.02 16.80
C LYS A 119 -24.47 -13.46 17.03
N VAL A 120 -23.32 -13.82 16.42
CA VAL A 120 -22.81 -15.20 16.46
C VAL A 120 -22.30 -15.59 17.87
N THR A 121 -21.77 -14.64 18.64
CA THR A 121 -21.30 -14.89 20.02
C THR A 121 -22.43 -15.27 20.97
N GLN A 122 -23.65 -14.86 20.69
CA GLN A 122 -24.84 -15.14 21.49
C GLN A 122 -25.49 -16.50 21.16
N GLN A 123 -25.02 -17.22 20.14
CA GLN A 123 -25.62 -18.44 19.64
C GLN A 123 -24.64 -19.62 19.66
N LYS A 124 -25.17 -20.85 19.61
CA LYS A 124 -24.34 -22.06 19.41
C LYS A 124 -23.95 -22.12 17.93
N ILE A 125 -22.67 -21.97 17.64
CA ILE A 125 -22.10 -22.02 16.31
C ILE A 125 -21.98 -23.48 15.84
N THR A 126 -22.50 -23.79 14.66
CA THR A 126 -22.34 -25.12 14.03
C THR A 126 -20.98 -25.23 13.37
N THR A 127 -20.52 -26.45 13.07
CA THR A 127 -19.26 -26.67 12.33
C THR A 127 -19.28 -25.99 10.94
N VAL A 128 -20.42 -26.01 10.24
CA VAL A 128 -20.57 -25.32 8.93
C VAL A 128 -20.39 -23.81 9.08
N GLU A 129 -21.01 -23.21 10.07
CA GLU A 129 -20.82 -21.79 10.37
C GLU A 129 -19.37 -21.49 10.79
N GLY A 130 -18.72 -22.42 11.52
CA GLY A 130 -17.30 -22.35 11.84
C GLY A 130 -16.41 -22.29 10.60
N ILE A 131 -16.70 -23.08 9.57
CA ILE A 131 -16.01 -23.03 8.25
C ILE A 131 -16.23 -21.67 7.59
N GLY A 132 -17.47 -21.15 7.62
CA GLY A 132 -17.80 -19.81 7.10
C GLY A 132 -17.03 -18.69 7.83
N LEU A 133 -16.93 -18.78 9.18
CA LEU A 133 -16.14 -17.84 9.98
C LEU A 133 -14.64 -17.95 9.66
N ARG A 134 -14.09 -19.14 9.41
CA ARG A 134 -12.71 -19.31 8.95
C ARG A 134 -12.48 -18.58 7.63
N SER A 135 -13.36 -18.81 6.68
CA SER A 135 -13.33 -18.14 5.38
C SER A 135 -13.39 -16.60 5.53
N LEU A 136 -14.30 -16.11 6.37
CA LEU A 136 -14.41 -14.68 6.68
C LEU A 136 -13.13 -14.14 7.34
N GLY A 137 -12.59 -14.84 8.34
CA GLY A 137 -11.34 -14.44 8.99
C GLY A 137 -10.17 -14.34 8.02
N SER A 138 -10.08 -15.26 7.05
CA SER A 138 -9.07 -15.20 5.99
C SER A 138 -9.26 -13.98 5.07
N ILE A 139 -10.50 -13.63 4.73
CA ILE A 139 -10.81 -12.42 3.96
C ILE A 139 -10.43 -11.16 4.76
N LEU A 140 -10.81 -11.10 6.04
CA LEU A 140 -10.51 -9.95 6.90
C LEU A 140 -8.99 -9.76 7.07
N GLN A 141 -8.24 -10.87 7.20
CA GLN A 141 -6.78 -10.84 7.20
C GLN A 141 -6.23 -10.23 5.90
N ARG A 142 -6.76 -10.64 4.73
CA ARG A 142 -6.36 -10.10 3.42
C ARG A 142 -6.67 -8.61 3.26
N LYS A 143 -7.79 -8.17 3.86
CA LYS A 143 -8.16 -6.74 3.91
C LYS A 143 -7.36 -5.93 4.93
N GLY A 144 -6.42 -6.54 5.66
CA GLY A 144 -5.67 -5.88 6.72
C GLY A 144 -6.44 -5.72 8.05
N TRP A 145 -7.71 -6.09 8.12
CA TRP A 145 -8.54 -5.97 9.34
C TRP A 145 -8.20 -7.07 10.35
N LEU A 146 -6.94 -7.03 10.84
CA LEU A 146 -6.34 -8.15 11.59
C LEU A 146 -7.00 -8.37 12.96
N TYR A 147 -7.49 -7.31 13.60
CA TYR A 147 -8.23 -7.42 14.86
C TYR A 147 -9.57 -8.15 14.69
N LEU A 148 -10.34 -7.78 13.67
CA LEU A 148 -11.59 -8.46 13.33
C LEU A 148 -11.34 -9.89 12.85
N ALA A 149 -10.26 -10.12 12.10
CA ALA A 149 -9.82 -11.45 11.68
C ALA A 149 -9.50 -12.34 12.88
N ASP A 150 -8.80 -11.81 13.89
CA ASP A 150 -8.47 -12.58 15.12
C ASP A 150 -9.73 -13.02 15.86
N LYS A 151 -10.65 -12.09 16.15
CA LYS A 151 -11.94 -12.42 16.78
C LYS A 151 -12.72 -13.46 15.98
N THR A 152 -12.77 -13.31 14.66
CA THR A 152 -13.51 -14.21 13.75
C THR A 152 -12.90 -15.61 13.76
N LEU A 153 -11.56 -15.72 13.66
CA LEU A 153 -10.87 -17.03 13.67
C LEU A 153 -10.92 -17.72 15.02
N GLN A 154 -10.91 -16.98 16.13
CA GLN A 154 -11.12 -17.54 17.46
C GLN A 154 -12.51 -18.19 17.61
N LEU A 155 -13.56 -17.53 17.10
CA LEU A 155 -14.91 -18.09 17.06
C LEU A 155 -15.00 -19.31 16.14
N SER A 156 -14.35 -19.25 14.98
CA SER A 156 -14.22 -20.39 14.06
C SER A 156 -13.55 -21.59 14.75
N PHE A 157 -12.41 -21.36 15.41
CA PHE A 157 -11.69 -22.44 16.12
C PHE A 157 -12.53 -23.05 17.22
N LYS A 158 -13.25 -22.24 18.00
CA LYS A 158 -14.18 -22.75 19.03
C LYS A 158 -15.27 -23.64 18.43
N ALA A 159 -15.75 -23.34 17.23
CA ALA A 159 -16.80 -24.11 16.55
C ALA A 159 -16.28 -25.37 15.85
N THR A 160 -15.01 -25.35 15.41
CA THR A 160 -14.38 -26.44 14.65
C THR A 160 -13.48 -27.33 15.52
N ASN A 161 -13.20 -26.95 16.76
CA ASN A 161 -12.37 -27.72 17.69
C ASN A 161 -12.94 -29.14 17.86
N ASN A 162 -12.06 -30.14 17.86
CA ASN A 162 -12.40 -31.57 17.89
C ASN A 162 -13.16 -32.06 16.63
N THR A 163 -13.07 -31.35 15.51
CA THR A 163 -13.58 -31.81 14.20
C THR A 163 -12.42 -31.94 13.22
N ALA A 164 -12.65 -32.53 12.06
CA ALA A 164 -11.67 -32.60 10.96
C ALA A 164 -11.32 -31.23 10.36
N GLU A 165 -12.01 -30.16 10.76
CA GLU A 165 -11.80 -28.79 10.30
C GLU A 165 -10.88 -27.96 11.23
N SER A 166 -10.51 -28.55 12.38
CA SER A 166 -9.69 -27.87 13.40
C SER A 166 -8.33 -27.44 12.84
N GLU A 167 -7.66 -28.34 12.11
CA GLU A 167 -6.32 -28.11 11.58
C GLU A 167 -6.33 -27.05 10.46
N ALA A 168 -7.38 -27.03 9.64
CA ALA A 168 -7.53 -26.00 8.62
C ALA A 168 -7.78 -24.60 9.25
N THR A 169 -8.44 -24.57 10.41
CA THR A 169 -8.63 -23.32 11.16
C THR A 169 -7.33 -22.89 11.84
N LEU A 170 -6.54 -23.83 12.36
CA LEU A 170 -5.19 -23.54 12.88
C LEU A 170 -4.25 -23.00 11.80
N LEU A 171 -4.34 -23.54 10.58
CA LEU A 171 -3.60 -22.98 9.42
C LEU A 171 -3.96 -21.52 9.16
N ALA A 172 -5.25 -21.18 9.17
CA ALA A 172 -5.71 -19.80 9.01
C ALA A 172 -5.25 -18.88 10.17
N ILE A 173 -5.26 -19.40 11.41
CA ILE A 173 -4.70 -18.68 12.57
C ILE A 173 -3.20 -18.47 12.41
N GLY A 174 -2.44 -19.46 11.92
CA GLY A 174 -1.02 -19.32 11.60
C GLY A 174 -0.76 -18.18 10.61
N ASN A 175 -1.54 -18.12 9.53
CA ASN A 175 -1.46 -17.03 8.54
C ASN A 175 -1.75 -15.66 9.16
N LEU A 176 -2.77 -15.56 10.02
CA LEU A 176 -3.06 -14.33 10.76
C LEU A 176 -1.91 -13.93 11.69
N ARG A 177 -1.34 -14.87 12.43
CA ARG A 177 -0.19 -14.61 13.33
C ARG A 177 1.04 -14.15 12.56
N GLN A 178 1.29 -14.72 11.37
CA GLN A 178 2.32 -14.22 10.46
C GLN A 178 2.03 -12.77 10.01
N ALA A 179 0.80 -12.45 9.62
CA ALA A 179 0.41 -11.10 9.24
C ALA A 179 0.57 -10.10 10.39
N LEU A 180 0.21 -10.49 11.62
CA LEU A 180 0.45 -9.69 12.82
C LEU A 180 1.95 -9.51 13.10
N GLY A 181 2.76 -10.54 12.88
CA GLY A 181 4.21 -10.45 12.96
C GLY A 181 4.79 -9.45 11.95
N ASN A 182 4.34 -9.53 10.70
CA ASN A 182 4.73 -8.59 9.65
C ASN A 182 4.34 -7.15 10.02
N ARG A 183 3.10 -6.94 10.51
CA ARG A 183 2.65 -5.64 11.02
C ARG A 183 3.54 -5.12 12.16
N THR A 184 3.85 -5.97 13.14
CA THR A 184 4.73 -5.61 14.27
C THR A 184 6.14 -5.27 13.78
N ARG A 185 6.68 -6.07 12.86
CA ARG A 185 7.98 -5.84 12.23
C ARG A 185 8.06 -4.51 11.49
N ASP A 186 7.03 -4.20 10.68
CA ASP A 186 6.98 -2.96 9.89
C ASP A 186 6.77 -1.72 10.80
N ARG A 187 6.12 -1.89 11.95
CA ARG A 187 5.89 -0.85 12.97
C ARG A 187 7.09 -0.62 13.89
N GLN A 188 7.89 -1.64 14.12
CA GLN A 188 9.11 -1.54 14.92
C GLN A 188 10.24 -1.05 14.01
N SER A 189 10.26 0.25 13.77
CA SER A 189 11.45 0.89 13.23
C SER A 189 12.65 0.67 14.16
N TYR A 190 13.77 0.54 13.55
CA TYR A 190 15.18 0.60 13.91
C TYR A 190 15.59 0.57 15.40
N ASP A 191 14.87 1.25 16.29
CA ASP A 191 15.30 1.49 17.66
C ASP A 191 15.19 0.29 18.60
N ARG A 192 14.29 -0.65 18.32
CA ARG A 192 14.09 -1.85 19.17
C ARG A 192 14.90 -3.07 18.75
N ILE A 193 15.56 -3.05 17.60
CA ILE A 193 16.50 -4.12 17.25
C ILE A 193 17.73 -4.10 18.17
N THR A 194 18.14 -2.93 18.68
CA THR A 194 19.16 -2.82 19.73
C THR A 194 18.73 -3.48 21.04
N GLU A 195 17.48 -3.40 21.42
CA GLU A 195 16.94 -4.15 22.58
C GLU A 195 16.85 -5.66 22.29
N ILE A 196 16.66 -6.06 21.04
CA ILE A 196 16.64 -7.47 20.65
C ILE A 196 18.04 -8.08 20.62
N ILE A 197 19.05 -7.33 20.19
CA ILE A 197 20.45 -7.77 20.19
C ILE A 197 21.13 -7.46 21.54
N GLY A 198 20.68 -6.44 22.24
CA GLY A 198 21.18 -5.97 23.53
C GLY A 198 20.44 -6.50 24.77
N ILE A 199 19.77 -7.66 24.68
CA ILE A 199 19.39 -8.54 25.79
C ILE A 199 18.53 -7.92 26.91
N GLN A 200 17.30 -7.54 26.60
CA GLN A 200 16.22 -7.71 27.58
C GLN A 200 14.88 -7.98 26.90
N ASN A 201 14.68 -9.21 26.40
CA ASN A 201 13.43 -9.77 25.92
C ASN A 201 13.05 -9.51 24.43
N PRO A 202 13.76 -10.13 23.45
CA PRO A 202 13.33 -10.16 22.04
C PRO A 202 12.01 -10.92 21.84
N ALA A 203 11.52 -11.60 22.89
CA ALA A 203 10.35 -12.46 22.85
C ALA A 203 9.07 -11.73 22.42
N ASN A 204 8.87 -10.47 22.75
CA ASN A 204 7.59 -9.81 22.50
C ASN A 204 7.41 -9.40 21.02
N ALA A 205 8.46 -8.96 20.36
CA ALA A 205 8.41 -8.57 18.94
C ALA A 205 8.27 -9.78 18.00
N LEU A 206 8.88 -10.90 18.37
CA LEU A 206 8.82 -12.16 17.60
C LEU A 206 7.65 -13.07 18.01
N GLN A 207 6.96 -12.77 19.10
CA GLN A 207 5.84 -13.60 19.60
C GLN A 207 4.78 -13.95 18.55
N PRO A 208 4.35 -13.02 17.67
CA PRO A 208 3.39 -13.39 16.63
C PRO A 208 3.97 -14.44 15.68
N TYR A 209 5.24 -14.35 15.30
CA TYR A 209 5.89 -15.33 14.44
C TYR A 209 6.07 -16.70 15.13
N VAL A 210 6.44 -16.70 16.41
CA VAL A 210 6.51 -17.94 17.21
C VAL A 210 5.14 -18.63 17.22
N LYS A 211 4.07 -17.88 17.49
CA LYS A 211 2.70 -18.40 17.45
C LYS A 211 2.27 -18.87 16.05
N ALA A 212 2.75 -18.21 14.99
CA ALA A 212 2.51 -18.65 13.62
C ALA A 212 3.18 -20.02 13.36
N ILE A 213 4.45 -20.16 13.74
CA ILE A 213 5.20 -21.41 13.59
C ILE A 213 4.52 -22.53 14.39
N GLU A 214 4.16 -22.31 15.65
CA GLU A 214 3.43 -23.27 16.47
C GLU A 214 2.11 -23.71 15.82
N ALA A 215 1.34 -22.78 15.29
CA ALA A 215 0.08 -23.08 14.60
C ALA A 215 0.31 -23.89 13.32
N TYR A 216 1.33 -23.57 12.52
CA TYR A 216 1.70 -24.34 11.33
C TYR A 216 2.18 -25.76 11.69
N GLN A 217 3.02 -25.90 12.71
CA GLN A 217 3.53 -27.21 13.18
C GLN A 217 2.39 -28.08 13.70
N THR A 218 1.46 -27.52 14.48
CA THR A 218 0.29 -28.24 14.99
C THR A 218 -0.62 -28.68 13.84
N SER A 219 -0.95 -27.78 12.92
CA SER A 219 -1.74 -28.09 11.73
C SER A 219 -1.05 -29.14 10.85
N ALA A 220 0.29 -29.09 10.72
CA ALA A 220 1.06 -30.06 9.96
C ALA A 220 1.14 -31.45 10.63
N SER A 221 1.08 -31.56 11.96
CA SER A 221 1.18 -32.82 12.67
C SER A 221 -0.11 -33.64 12.64
N GLN A 222 -1.26 -32.98 12.66
CA GLN A 222 -2.58 -33.59 12.84
C GLN A 222 -3.46 -33.53 11.58
N GLY A 223 -3.18 -32.60 10.67
CA GLY A 223 -4.01 -32.32 9.52
C GLY A 223 -4.04 -33.42 8.46
N GLN A 224 -5.10 -33.40 7.65
CA GLN A 224 -5.17 -34.20 6.43
C GLN A 224 -4.01 -33.83 5.47
N LEU A 225 -3.66 -34.73 4.55
CA LEU A 225 -2.46 -34.59 3.70
C LEU A 225 -2.34 -33.20 3.03
N LEU A 226 -3.42 -32.68 2.46
CA LEU A 226 -3.41 -31.35 1.81
C LEU A 226 -3.17 -30.22 2.82
N THR A 227 -3.94 -30.19 3.92
CA THR A 227 -3.80 -29.16 4.98
C THR A 227 -2.41 -29.21 5.61
N ARG A 228 -1.91 -30.42 5.86
CA ARG A 228 -0.53 -30.66 6.33
C ARG A 228 0.50 -30.06 5.40
N THR A 229 0.37 -30.34 4.09
CA THR A 229 1.30 -29.83 3.08
C THR A 229 1.24 -28.30 2.99
N GLN A 230 0.06 -27.71 3.01
CA GLN A 230 -0.13 -26.26 3.01
C GLN A 230 0.49 -25.59 4.26
N ALA A 231 0.30 -26.20 5.44
CA ALA A 231 0.91 -25.70 6.68
C ALA A 231 2.45 -25.73 6.62
N GLN A 232 3.02 -26.79 6.06
CA GLN A 232 4.48 -26.91 5.86
C GLN A 232 5.01 -25.89 4.83
N LEU A 233 4.27 -25.64 3.75
CA LEU A 233 4.63 -24.63 2.75
C LEU A 233 4.60 -23.21 3.35
N ASN A 234 3.57 -22.88 4.13
CA ASN A 234 3.49 -21.60 4.81
C ASN A 234 4.58 -21.44 5.88
N HIS A 235 4.89 -22.52 6.62
CA HIS A 235 6.02 -22.54 7.54
C HIS A 235 7.35 -22.30 6.81
N LEU A 236 7.58 -22.98 5.69
CA LEU A 236 8.78 -22.77 4.86
C LEU A 236 8.88 -21.32 4.36
N SER A 237 7.79 -20.77 3.83
CA SER A 237 7.74 -19.37 3.37
C SER A 237 8.08 -18.40 4.50
N LEU A 238 7.52 -18.60 5.69
CA LEU A 238 7.82 -17.77 6.86
C LEU A 238 9.29 -17.85 7.27
N LEU A 239 9.89 -19.04 7.28
CA LEU A 239 11.32 -19.19 7.63
C LEU A 239 12.23 -18.49 6.61
N ILE A 240 11.91 -18.56 5.31
CA ILE A 240 12.65 -17.87 4.24
C ILE A 240 12.56 -16.35 4.42
N ASP A 241 11.35 -15.84 4.70
CA ASP A 241 11.12 -14.41 4.93
C ASP A 241 11.88 -13.90 6.14
N LEU A 242 11.82 -14.63 7.26
CA LEU A 242 12.54 -14.29 8.50
C LEU A 242 14.05 -14.29 8.29
N ARG A 243 14.61 -15.33 7.63
CA ARG A 243 16.02 -15.40 7.29
C ARG A 243 16.47 -14.17 6.48
N THR A 244 15.73 -13.87 5.42
CA THR A 244 16.05 -12.77 4.51
C THR A 244 15.96 -11.41 5.22
N TRP A 245 14.94 -11.25 6.05
CA TRP A 245 14.76 -10.03 6.84
C TRP A 245 15.88 -9.84 7.85
N TRP A 246 16.24 -10.87 8.65
CA TRP A 246 17.31 -10.81 9.62
C TRP A 246 18.67 -10.50 8.99
N GLN A 247 18.99 -11.16 7.89
CA GLN A 247 20.23 -10.90 7.16
C GLN A 247 20.36 -9.43 6.75
N ARG A 248 19.27 -8.86 6.19
CA ARG A 248 19.25 -7.45 5.76
C ARG A 248 19.37 -6.48 6.95
N GLN A 249 18.66 -6.74 8.04
CA GLN A 249 18.67 -5.86 9.20
C GLN A 249 20.04 -5.87 9.91
N THR A 250 20.61 -7.05 10.10
CA THR A 250 21.94 -7.18 10.73
C THR A 250 23.02 -6.51 9.88
N GLN A 251 22.96 -6.70 8.55
CA GLN A 251 23.90 -6.05 7.64
C GLN A 251 23.85 -4.52 7.74
N ARG A 252 22.66 -3.93 7.72
CA ARG A 252 22.49 -2.47 7.90
C ARG A 252 23.04 -2.00 9.23
N ARG A 253 22.83 -2.75 10.30
CA ARG A 253 23.33 -2.42 11.64
C ARG A 253 24.84 -2.48 11.72
N ILE A 254 25.44 -3.50 11.15
CA ILE A 254 26.90 -3.63 11.05
C ILE A 254 27.48 -2.43 10.30
N GLU A 255 26.90 -2.04 9.17
CA GLU A 255 27.32 -0.85 8.41
C GLU A 255 27.23 0.46 9.23
N SER A 256 26.18 0.61 10.06
CA SER A 256 26.06 1.74 11.00
C SER A 256 27.12 1.70 12.09
N TRP A 257 27.34 0.56 12.74
CA TRP A 257 28.33 0.41 13.81
C TRP A 257 29.79 0.52 13.31
N GLN A 258 30.07 0.14 12.08
CA GLN A 258 31.36 0.39 11.44
C GLN A 258 31.69 1.88 11.35
N ARG A 259 30.68 2.73 11.08
CA ARG A 259 30.85 4.19 11.06
C ARG A 259 31.13 4.76 12.45
N LEU A 260 30.64 4.09 13.49
CA LEU A 260 30.78 4.51 14.91
C LEU A 260 31.94 3.81 15.65
N ASP A 261 32.78 3.05 14.95
CA ASP A 261 33.93 2.27 15.49
C ASP A 261 33.55 1.31 16.65
N ARG A 262 32.36 0.68 16.56
CA ARG A 262 31.81 -0.23 17.59
C ARG A 262 32.13 -1.70 17.30
N ALA A 263 33.41 -2.06 17.31
CA ALA A 263 33.88 -3.40 16.91
C ALA A 263 33.30 -4.56 17.76
N SER A 264 33.13 -4.39 19.08
CA SER A 264 32.55 -5.42 19.96
C SER A 264 31.09 -5.73 19.64
N ASP A 265 30.30 -4.72 19.23
CA ASP A 265 28.89 -4.88 18.89
C ASP A 265 28.73 -5.54 17.54
N ILE A 266 29.64 -5.26 16.61
CA ILE A 266 29.71 -5.93 15.30
C ILE A 266 29.96 -7.42 15.47
N GLU A 267 30.97 -7.80 16.24
CA GLU A 267 31.30 -9.21 16.51
C GLU A 267 30.12 -9.94 17.18
N ALA A 268 29.45 -9.32 18.16
CA ALA A 268 28.28 -9.90 18.82
C ALA A 268 27.11 -10.10 17.85
N ALA A 269 26.85 -9.15 16.95
CA ALA A 269 25.79 -9.24 15.95
C ALA A 269 26.08 -10.31 14.90
N GLU A 270 27.33 -10.41 14.43
CA GLU A 270 27.75 -11.44 13.46
C GLU A 270 27.62 -12.84 14.06
N ASN A 271 28.04 -13.04 15.32
CA ASN A 271 27.90 -14.32 16.01
C ASN A 271 26.43 -14.70 16.23
N PHE A 272 25.58 -13.75 16.63
CA PHE A 272 24.14 -13.99 16.77
C PHE A 272 23.48 -14.33 15.42
N LEU A 273 23.82 -13.59 14.36
CA LEU A 273 23.31 -13.87 13.03
C LEU A 273 23.71 -15.25 12.53
N ALA A 274 24.95 -15.67 12.77
CA ALA A 274 25.45 -16.99 12.37
C ALA A 274 24.67 -18.11 13.05
N LEU A 275 24.41 -18.01 14.37
CA LEU A 275 23.65 -19.00 15.12
C LEU A 275 22.18 -19.08 14.64
N LEU A 276 21.52 -17.94 14.50
CA LEU A 276 20.14 -17.88 14.03
C LEU A 276 20.00 -18.40 12.59
N THR A 277 20.94 -18.03 11.70
CA THR A 277 20.95 -18.49 10.32
C THR A 277 21.13 -20.01 10.27
N ALA A 278 22.02 -20.59 11.06
CA ALA A 278 22.24 -22.03 11.10
C ALA A 278 20.98 -22.79 11.55
N GLU A 279 20.26 -22.29 12.54
CA GLU A 279 19.00 -22.91 13.00
C GLU A 279 17.90 -22.84 11.91
N LEU A 280 17.73 -21.66 11.28
CA LEU A 280 16.76 -21.49 10.21
C LEU A 280 17.10 -22.36 8.99
N GLU A 281 18.38 -22.42 8.58
CA GLU A 281 18.84 -23.26 7.46
C GLU A 281 18.60 -24.74 7.71
N ASN A 282 18.81 -25.24 8.92
CA ASN A 282 18.52 -26.63 9.27
C ASN A 282 17.03 -26.95 9.08
N LYS A 283 16.14 -26.08 9.55
CA LYS A 283 14.68 -26.25 9.41
C LYS A 283 14.23 -26.12 7.94
N ILE A 284 14.77 -25.15 7.21
CA ILE A 284 14.51 -24.96 5.78
C ILE A 284 14.95 -26.20 5.01
N THR A 285 16.16 -26.69 5.26
CA THR A 285 16.71 -27.89 4.60
C THR A 285 15.85 -29.12 4.88
N GLN A 286 15.43 -29.34 6.13
CA GLN A 286 14.54 -30.45 6.47
C GLN A 286 13.20 -30.39 5.71
N LEU A 287 12.59 -29.20 5.63
CA LEU A 287 11.34 -29.01 4.92
C LEU A 287 11.51 -29.21 3.40
N THR A 288 12.59 -28.69 2.82
CA THR A 288 12.80 -28.72 1.37
C THR A 288 13.32 -30.04 0.86
N THR A 289 14.11 -30.80 1.63
CA THR A 289 14.72 -32.07 1.12
C THR A 289 13.90 -33.31 1.47
N THR A 290 13.13 -33.28 2.55
CA THR A 290 12.52 -34.50 3.09
C THR A 290 11.01 -34.40 3.25
N VAL A 291 10.53 -33.37 3.95
CA VAL A 291 9.15 -33.34 4.46
C VAL A 291 8.15 -32.99 3.37
N ILE A 292 8.36 -31.85 2.68
CA ILE A 292 7.44 -31.37 1.64
C ILE A 292 7.46 -32.29 0.39
N PRO A 293 8.61 -32.71 -0.16
CA PRO A 293 8.65 -33.62 -1.31
C PRO A 293 7.87 -34.92 -1.06
N ARG A 294 8.03 -35.51 0.13
CA ARG A 294 7.30 -36.74 0.52
C ARG A 294 5.78 -36.52 0.48
N ASN A 295 5.29 -35.38 0.94
CA ASN A 295 3.85 -35.12 0.96
C ASN A 295 3.32 -34.77 -0.43
N LEU A 296 4.05 -33.95 -1.19
CA LEU A 296 3.66 -33.57 -2.56
C LEU A 296 3.50 -34.81 -3.45
N SER A 297 4.40 -35.79 -3.35
CA SER A 297 4.31 -37.04 -4.14
C SER A 297 3.04 -37.87 -3.88
N GLN A 298 2.36 -37.63 -2.77
CA GLN A 298 1.11 -38.34 -2.39
C GLN A 298 -0.16 -37.54 -2.74
N LEU A 299 -0.02 -36.26 -3.14
CA LEU A 299 -1.18 -35.43 -3.50
C LEU A 299 -1.78 -35.89 -4.83
N LYS A 300 -3.10 -35.99 -4.86
CA LYS A 300 -3.85 -36.28 -6.10
C LYS A 300 -3.88 -35.01 -6.98
N ALA A 301 -4.04 -35.24 -8.28
CA ALA A 301 -4.31 -34.15 -9.23
C ALA A 301 -5.62 -33.44 -8.88
N THR A 302 -5.49 -32.28 -8.27
CA THR A 302 -6.57 -31.37 -7.90
C THR A 302 -6.03 -29.96 -8.03
N THR A 303 -6.89 -28.96 -8.20
CA THR A 303 -6.49 -27.54 -8.23
C THR A 303 -5.60 -27.20 -7.02
N ALA A 304 -6.00 -27.58 -5.80
CA ALA A 304 -5.21 -27.34 -4.61
C ALA A 304 -3.86 -28.09 -4.58
N GLY A 305 -3.81 -29.30 -5.14
CA GLY A 305 -2.56 -30.06 -5.29
C GLY A 305 -1.59 -29.40 -6.28
N ILE A 306 -2.11 -28.91 -7.40
CA ILE A 306 -1.33 -28.16 -8.41
C ILE A 306 -0.71 -26.92 -7.76
N TYR A 307 -1.52 -26.13 -7.05
CA TYR A 307 -1.01 -24.92 -6.38
C TYR A 307 -0.02 -25.23 -5.24
N ALA A 308 -0.13 -26.39 -4.58
CA ALA A 308 0.88 -26.82 -3.62
C ALA A 308 2.25 -27.06 -4.30
N HIS A 309 2.29 -27.68 -5.48
CA HIS A 309 3.51 -27.86 -6.26
C HIS A 309 4.08 -26.50 -6.72
N LEU A 310 3.22 -25.59 -7.22
CA LEU A 310 3.62 -24.26 -7.68
C LEU A 310 4.19 -23.42 -6.53
N ASN A 311 3.57 -23.41 -5.35
CA ASN A 311 4.05 -22.70 -4.17
C ASN A 311 5.38 -23.27 -3.66
N TYR A 312 5.55 -24.59 -3.73
CA TYR A 312 6.83 -25.22 -3.38
C TYR A 312 7.93 -24.82 -4.38
N ALA A 313 7.61 -24.83 -5.68
CA ALA A 313 8.52 -24.36 -6.73
C ALA A 313 8.92 -22.88 -6.52
N LYS A 314 7.99 -22.00 -6.16
CA LYS A 314 8.27 -20.59 -5.82
C LYS A 314 9.22 -20.47 -4.62
N SER A 315 9.03 -21.30 -3.59
CA SER A 315 9.92 -21.34 -2.41
C SER A 315 11.34 -21.81 -2.75
N LEU A 316 11.48 -22.87 -3.54
CA LEU A 316 12.80 -23.34 -4.01
C LEU A 316 13.50 -22.31 -4.88
N ALA A 317 12.75 -21.65 -5.77
CA ALA A 317 13.27 -20.60 -6.62
C ALA A 317 13.81 -19.39 -5.81
N SER A 318 13.20 -19.06 -4.68
CA SER A 318 13.67 -18.00 -3.77
C SER A 318 14.92 -18.40 -2.97
N LEU A 319 15.14 -19.71 -2.79
CA LEU A 319 16.33 -20.28 -2.16
C LEU A 319 17.47 -20.52 -3.17
N SER A 320 17.28 -20.23 -4.45
CA SER A 320 18.20 -20.56 -5.55
C SER A 320 18.49 -22.09 -5.66
N GLN A 321 17.55 -22.92 -5.16
CA GLN A 321 17.62 -24.37 -5.28
C GLN A 321 16.94 -24.79 -6.58
N THR A 322 17.73 -25.14 -7.60
CA THR A 322 17.21 -25.37 -8.96
C THR A 322 17.12 -26.84 -9.36
N ASP A 323 17.80 -27.75 -8.66
CA ASP A 323 17.99 -29.16 -9.10
C ASP A 323 16.67 -29.92 -9.29
N SER A 324 15.65 -29.68 -8.45
CA SER A 324 14.35 -30.36 -8.56
C SER A 324 13.24 -29.46 -9.12
N LEU A 325 13.53 -28.20 -9.39
CA LEU A 325 12.53 -27.19 -9.70
C LEU A 325 11.79 -27.49 -11.01
N GLU A 326 12.51 -27.89 -12.05
CA GLU A 326 11.93 -28.24 -13.35
C GLU A 326 10.95 -29.41 -13.21
N SER A 327 11.36 -30.49 -12.53
CA SER A 327 10.52 -31.69 -12.38
C SER A 327 9.23 -31.41 -11.59
N ILE A 328 9.29 -30.53 -10.59
CA ILE A 328 8.11 -30.12 -9.79
C ILE A 328 7.14 -29.31 -10.66
N LEU A 329 7.65 -28.38 -11.47
CA LEU A 329 6.84 -27.57 -12.38
C LEU A 329 6.23 -28.41 -13.49
N GLN A 330 6.97 -29.40 -14.06
CA GLN A 330 6.44 -30.35 -15.03
C GLN A 330 5.35 -31.23 -14.42
N THR A 331 5.51 -31.66 -13.17
CA THR A 331 4.47 -32.41 -12.45
C THR A 331 3.20 -31.56 -12.27
N ALA A 332 3.36 -30.29 -11.88
CA ALA A 332 2.21 -29.37 -11.77
C ALA A 332 1.51 -29.18 -13.13
N LEU A 333 2.28 -29.02 -14.20
CA LEU A 333 1.76 -28.89 -15.58
C LEU A 333 0.98 -30.15 -15.99
N GLN A 334 1.55 -31.32 -15.79
CA GLN A 334 0.91 -32.60 -16.12
C GLN A 334 -0.41 -32.78 -15.35
N GLN A 335 -0.42 -32.47 -14.04
CA GLN A 335 -1.64 -32.56 -13.24
C GLN A 335 -2.69 -31.55 -13.71
N ALA A 336 -2.29 -30.32 -14.10
CA ALA A 336 -3.20 -29.31 -14.64
C ALA A 336 -3.85 -29.75 -15.95
N LEU A 337 -3.08 -30.35 -16.83
CA LEU A 337 -3.57 -30.93 -18.09
C LEU A 337 -4.56 -32.08 -17.84
N GLU A 338 -4.25 -32.98 -16.87
CA GLU A 338 -5.09 -34.13 -16.51
C GLU A 338 -6.50 -33.69 -16.08
N ILE A 339 -6.60 -32.69 -15.21
CA ILE A 339 -7.90 -32.21 -14.70
C ILE A 339 -8.46 -31.04 -15.52
N ARG A 340 -7.78 -30.61 -16.57
CA ARG A 340 -8.13 -29.47 -17.44
C ARG A 340 -8.22 -28.14 -16.68
N ASP A 341 -7.36 -27.94 -15.70
CA ASP A 341 -7.20 -26.69 -14.98
C ASP A 341 -6.33 -25.73 -15.80
N ARG A 342 -6.98 -24.96 -16.70
CA ARG A 342 -6.27 -24.02 -17.61
C ARG A 342 -5.51 -22.95 -16.85
N ARG A 343 -6.00 -22.52 -15.69
CA ARG A 343 -5.32 -21.53 -14.85
C ARG A 343 -4.05 -22.11 -14.22
N GLY A 344 -4.14 -23.30 -13.64
CA GLY A 344 -2.99 -24.06 -13.14
C GLY A 344 -1.97 -24.34 -14.25
N GLU A 345 -2.42 -24.67 -15.47
CA GLU A 345 -1.58 -24.85 -16.64
C GLU A 345 -0.80 -23.57 -16.99
N SER A 346 -1.47 -22.41 -17.06
CA SER A 346 -0.84 -21.11 -17.32
C SER A 346 0.22 -20.77 -16.27
N TYR A 347 -0.06 -20.97 -14.99
CA TYR A 347 0.94 -20.76 -13.92
C TYR A 347 2.14 -21.70 -14.06
N ALA A 348 1.93 -22.99 -14.32
CA ALA A 348 3.01 -23.94 -14.46
C ALA A 348 3.94 -23.61 -15.64
N LEU A 349 3.37 -23.26 -16.80
CA LEU A 349 4.10 -22.80 -17.98
C LEU A 349 4.86 -21.49 -17.72
N GLY A 350 4.22 -20.51 -17.10
CA GLY A 350 4.83 -19.24 -16.76
C GLY A 350 6.03 -19.40 -15.80
N TYR A 351 5.93 -20.27 -14.80
CA TYR A 351 7.05 -20.56 -13.90
C TYR A 351 8.14 -21.41 -14.56
N LEU A 352 7.82 -22.29 -15.54
CA LEU A 352 8.83 -22.91 -16.39
C LEU A 352 9.58 -21.86 -17.20
N GLY A 353 8.87 -20.86 -17.75
CA GLY A 353 9.49 -19.71 -18.41
C GLY A 353 10.46 -18.97 -17.49
N GLN A 354 10.09 -18.73 -16.22
CA GLN A 354 10.98 -18.12 -15.22
C GLN A 354 12.22 -19.00 -14.95
N TYR A 355 12.02 -20.29 -14.81
CA TYR A 355 13.09 -21.25 -14.57
C TYR A 355 14.13 -21.18 -15.71
N TYR A 356 13.70 -21.35 -16.97
CA TYR A 356 14.59 -21.30 -18.12
C TYR A 356 15.24 -19.93 -18.34
N GLY A 357 14.52 -18.84 -18.01
CA GLY A 357 15.08 -17.49 -18.03
C GLY A 357 16.25 -17.33 -17.05
N ARG A 358 16.17 -17.91 -15.85
CA ARG A 358 17.26 -17.91 -14.87
C ARG A 358 18.45 -18.79 -15.29
N GLN A 359 18.20 -19.83 -16.08
CA GLN A 359 19.27 -20.67 -16.66
C GLN A 359 19.94 -20.05 -17.91
N GLY A 360 19.44 -18.86 -18.36
CA GLY A 360 19.94 -18.21 -19.57
C GLY A 360 19.38 -18.79 -20.88
N GLU A 361 18.47 -19.75 -20.80
CA GLU A 361 17.83 -20.37 -21.98
C GLU A 361 16.68 -19.50 -22.50
N LEU A 362 16.98 -18.26 -22.94
CA LEU A 362 15.99 -17.21 -23.23
C LEU A 362 14.93 -17.64 -24.25
N ASN A 363 15.30 -18.36 -25.30
CA ASN A 363 14.35 -18.82 -26.34
C ASN A 363 13.30 -19.78 -25.76
N ARG A 364 13.70 -20.71 -24.89
CA ARG A 364 12.75 -21.61 -24.20
C ARG A 364 11.89 -20.85 -23.21
N ALA A 365 12.49 -19.91 -22.47
CA ALA A 365 11.79 -19.04 -21.52
C ALA A 365 10.68 -18.23 -22.20
N ILE A 366 11.00 -17.62 -23.35
CA ILE A 366 10.03 -16.85 -24.15
C ILE A 366 8.90 -17.77 -24.68
N SER A 367 9.24 -18.98 -25.16
CA SER A 367 8.23 -19.93 -25.65
C SER A 367 7.23 -20.31 -24.55
N PHE A 368 7.71 -20.76 -23.38
CA PHE A 368 6.83 -21.12 -22.25
C PHE A 368 6.03 -19.94 -21.74
N THR A 369 6.61 -18.74 -21.73
CA THR A 369 5.91 -17.52 -21.32
C THR A 369 4.78 -17.17 -22.31
N ASN A 370 5.03 -17.28 -23.60
CA ASN A 370 4.01 -17.04 -24.63
C ASN A 370 2.87 -18.07 -24.56
N GLU A 371 3.17 -19.33 -24.30
CA GLU A 371 2.16 -20.37 -24.10
C GLU A 371 1.30 -20.07 -22.85
N ALA A 372 1.92 -19.66 -21.74
CA ALA A 372 1.23 -19.24 -20.52
C ALA A 372 0.31 -18.03 -20.77
N LEU A 373 0.81 -17.05 -21.51
CA LEU A 373 0.07 -15.83 -21.88
C LEU A 373 -1.10 -16.15 -22.80
N ALA A 374 -0.91 -16.97 -23.83
CA ALA A 374 -1.97 -17.38 -24.74
C ALA A 374 -3.14 -18.05 -24.00
N ILE A 375 -2.85 -18.86 -22.98
CA ILE A 375 -3.86 -19.47 -22.12
C ILE A 375 -4.60 -18.41 -21.29
N ALA A 376 -3.87 -17.47 -20.69
CA ALA A 376 -4.44 -16.39 -19.89
C ALA A 376 -5.35 -15.49 -20.74
N GLU A 377 -4.94 -15.14 -21.97
CA GLU A 377 -5.71 -14.32 -22.89
C GLU A 377 -6.92 -15.03 -23.47
N ALA A 378 -6.82 -16.32 -23.77
CA ALA A 378 -7.96 -17.11 -24.24
C ALA A 378 -9.11 -17.18 -23.22
N GLN A 379 -8.80 -17.14 -21.94
CA GLN A 379 -9.79 -17.09 -20.86
C GLN A 379 -10.36 -15.69 -20.63
N ASN A 380 -9.72 -14.63 -21.09
CA ASN A 380 -10.23 -13.25 -21.03
C ASN A 380 -11.59 -13.07 -21.73
N ILE A 381 -11.97 -13.95 -22.63
CA ILE A 381 -13.32 -13.95 -23.23
C ILE A 381 -14.38 -14.16 -22.15
N SER A 382 -14.06 -14.82 -21.04
CA SER A 382 -14.93 -15.04 -19.88
C SER A 382 -14.61 -14.17 -18.66
N GLY A 383 -13.61 -13.29 -18.71
CA GLY A 383 -13.18 -12.44 -17.58
C GLY A 383 -12.34 -13.13 -16.51
N ASP A 384 -12.02 -14.42 -16.67
CA ASP A 384 -11.46 -15.27 -15.59
C ASP A 384 -9.94 -15.21 -15.39
N ALA A 385 -9.19 -14.52 -16.24
CA ALA A 385 -7.72 -14.64 -16.19
C ALA A 385 -6.92 -13.35 -16.47
N ARG A 386 -7.57 -12.18 -16.54
CA ARG A 386 -6.85 -10.91 -16.72
C ARG A 386 -5.80 -10.69 -15.61
N GLU A 387 -6.10 -11.14 -14.40
CA GLU A 387 -5.23 -10.99 -13.24
C GLU A 387 -3.94 -11.82 -13.31
N ILE A 388 -3.83 -12.77 -14.23
CA ILE A 388 -2.56 -13.46 -14.48
C ILE A 388 -1.90 -13.03 -15.79
N GLY A 389 -2.64 -12.43 -16.72
CA GLY A 389 -2.12 -11.96 -18.01
C GLY A 389 -0.96 -10.99 -17.85
N TYR A 390 -1.09 -9.98 -16.96
CA TYR A 390 -0.04 -8.99 -16.74
C TYR A 390 1.26 -9.60 -16.20
N LEU A 391 1.18 -10.72 -15.45
CA LEU A 391 2.37 -11.42 -14.93
C LEU A 391 3.23 -11.92 -16.09
N TRP A 392 2.61 -12.57 -17.06
CA TRP A 392 3.32 -13.13 -18.21
C TRP A 392 3.71 -12.06 -19.23
N GLN A 393 2.90 -11.02 -19.40
CA GLN A 393 3.29 -9.83 -20.19
C GLN A 393 4.53 -9.16 -19.61
N SER A 394 4.58 -8.97 -18.28
CA SER A 394 5.75 -8.42 -17.59
C SER A 394 6.97 -9.33 -17.70
N GLN A 395 6.78 -10.64 -17.52
CA GLN A 395 7.84 -11.63 -17.67
C GLN A 395 8.40 -11.64 -19.10
N LEU A 396 7.53 -11.59 -20.09
CA LEU A 396 7.91 -11.50 -21.51
C LEU A 396 8.74 -10.24 -21.75
N GLY A 397 8.30 -9.09 -21.23
CA GLY A 397 9.05 -7.84 -21.28
C GLY A 397 10.47 -7.99 -20.75
N LYS A 398 10.62 -8.60 -19.57
CA LYS A 398 11.93 -8.86 -18.96
C LYS A 398 12.82 -9.79 -19.81
N LEU A 399 12.28 -10.85 -20.37
CA LEU A 399 13.02 -11.79 -21.20
C LEU A 399 13.46 -11.16 -22.54
N LEU A 400 12.59 -10.34 -23.13
CA LEU A 400 12.89 -9.58 -24.35
C LEU A 400 13.98 -8.52 -24.08
N GLU A 401 13.93 -7.82 -22.96
CA GLU A 401 14.97 -6.89 -22.52
C GLU A 401 16.33 -7.63 -22.39
N GLN A 402 16.35 -8.77 -21.70
CA GLN A 402 17.55 -9.61 -21.56
C GLN A 402 18.10 -10.13 -22.91
N SER A 403 17.25 -10.34 -23.90
CA SER A 403 17.65 -10.75 -25.25
C SER A 403 18.02 -9.56 -26.16
N GLY A 404 18.02 -8.32 -25.65
CA GLY A 404 18.36 -7.10 -26.39
C GLY A 404 17.23 -6.56 -27.29
N GLN A 405 16.04 -7.15 -27.23
CA GLN A 405 14.86 -6.76 -28.03
C GLN A 405 14.08 -5.65 -27.31
N LYS A 406 14.69 -4.44 -27.21
CA LYS A 406 14.16 -3.34 -26.41
C LYS A 406 12.77 -2.85 -26.86
N SER A 407 12.51 -2.80 -28.17
CA SER A 407 11.21 -2.36 -28.72
C SER A 407 10.07 -3.28 -28.29
N GLU A 408 10.30 -4.58 -28.44
CA GLU A 408 9.34 -5.61 -28.08
C GLU A 408 9.16 -5.69 -26.56
N ALA A 409 10.22 -5.44 -25.78
CA ALA A 409 10.16 -5.37 -24.33
C ALA A 409 9.27 -4.20 -23.87
N ILE A 410 9.42 -3.00 -24.47
CA ILE A 410 8.54 -1.85 -24.21
C ILE A 410 7.09 -2.20 -24.53
N ALA A 411 6.84 -2.84 -25.68
CA ALA A 411 5.50 -3.24 -26.07
C ALA A 411 4.87 -4.21 -25.04
N ALA A 412 5.62 -5.21 -24.61
CA ALA A 412 5.15 -6.20 -23.61
C ALA A 412 4.89 -5.55 -22.23
N TYR A 413 5.78 -4.68 -21.75
CA TYR A 413 5.57 -3.95 -20.50
C TYR A 413 4.42 -2.94 -20.59
N THR A 414 4.23 -2.28 -21.76
CA THR A 414 3.09 -1.37 -21.99
C THR A 414 1.78 -2.15 -21.93
N LEU A 415 1.75 -3.35 -22.50
CA LEU A 415 0.58 -4.21 -22.40
C LEU A 415 0.28 -4.62 -20.95
N ALA A 416 1.32 -5.01 -20.17
CA ALA A 416 1.19 -5.31 -18.75
C ALA A 416 0.66 -4.11 -17.95
N PHE A 417 1.20 -2.92 -18.21
CA PHE A 417 0.75 -1.67 -17.60
C PHE A 417 -0.73 -1.38 -17.93
N ASN A 418 -1.13 -1.48 -19.20
CA ASN A 418 -2.52 -1.26 -19.61
C ASN A 418 -3.47 -2.30 -18.99
N THR A 419 -3.04 -3.55 -18.89
CA THR A 419 -3.81 -4.60 -18.21
C THR A 419 -4.02 -4.26 -16.75
N LEU A 420 -2.98 -3.82 -16.03
CA LEU A 420 -3.09 -3.37 -14.63
C LEU A 420 -4.00 -2.15 -14.49
N GLN A 421 -3.93 -1.17 -15.42
CA GLN A 421 -4.83 -0.01 -15.42
C GLN A 421 -6.29 -0.42 -15.65
N SER A 422 -6.55 -1.36 -16.57
CA SER A 422 -7.91 -1.85 -16.83
C SER A 422 -8.47 -2.61 -15.62
N LEU A 423 -7.67 -3.45 -14.98
CA LEU A 423 -8.06 -4.14 -13.75
C LEU A 423 -8.43 -3.13 -12.66
N ARG A 424 -7.65 -2.07 -12.52
CA ARG A 424 -7.93 -0.99 -11.57
C ARG A 424 -9.23 -0.25 -11.91
N THR A 425 -9.52 0.03 -13.18
CA THR A 425 -10.76 0.69 -13.62
C THR A 425 -11.97 -0.21 -13.41
N ASP A 426 -11.87 -1.49 -13.77
CA ASP A 426 -12.93 -2.47 -13.53
C ASP A 426 -13.22 -2.65 -12.03
N LEU A 427 -12.19 -2.53 -11.17
CA LEU A 427 -12.31 -2.51 -9.72
C LEU A 427 -13.13 -1.30 -9.24
N ASN A 428 -12.92 -0.12 -9.84
CA ASN A 428 -13.67 1.09 -9.51
C ASN A 428 -15.17 0.99 -9.85
N THR A 429 -15.51 0.29 -10.92
CA THR A 429 -16.91 0.19 -11.38
C THR A 429 -17.70 -0.92 -10.67
N ASN A 430 -17.03 -1.99 -10.19
CA ASN A 430 -17.70 -3.18 -9.66
C ASN A 430 -17.40 -3.48 -8.18
N ASN A 431 -16.70 -2.63 -7.43
CA ASN A 431 -16.26 -2.90 -6.04
C ASN A 431 -15.44 -4.19 -5.89
N GLU A 432 -14.67 -4.57 -6.89
CA GLU A 432 -13.91 -5.82 -6.93
C GLU A 432 -12.42 -5.54 -6.69
N VAL A 433 -11.93 -5.77 -5.47
CA VAL A 433 -10.52 -5.58 -5.15
C VAL A 433 -9.76 -6.89 -5.36
N VAL A 434 -8.94 -6.96 -6.40
CA VAL A 434 -7.95 -8.03 -6.59
C VAL A 434 -6.67 -7.61 -5.85
N GLN A 435 -6.31 -8.34 -4.79
CA GLN A 435 -5.07 -8.06 -4.04
C GLN A 435 -3.89 -8.75 -4.71
N PHE A 436 -3.05 -7.95 -5.35
CA PHE A 436 -1.73 -8.39 -5.81
C PHE A 436 -0.67 -8.17 -4.71
N ASP A 437 0.41 -8.94 -4.74
CA ASP A 437 1.62 -8.57 -4.01
C ASP A 437 2.24 -7.35 -4.72
N PHE A 438 1.80 -6.17 -4.29
CA PHE A 438 2.12 -4.92 -4.97
C PHE A 438 3.62 -4.69 -5.14
N ARG A 439 4.41 -4.98 -4.08
CA ARG A 439 5.85 -4.73 -4.10
C ARG A 439 6.61 -5.68 -5.03
N GLN A 440 6.17 -6.94 -5.09
CA GLN A 440 6.88 -7.99 -5.82
C GLN A 440 6.40 -8.17 -7.26
N GLU A 441 5.12 -7.90 -7.53
CA GLU A 441 4.49 -8.22 -8.80
C GLU A 441 4.03 -6.99 -9.58
N VAL A 442 3.50 -5.96 -8.90
CA VAL A 442 2.91 -4.79 -9.57
C VAL A 442 3.93 -3.67 -9.79
N LYS A 443 4.58 -3.19 -8.73
CA LYS A 443 5.57 -2.09 -8.82
C LYS A 443 6.68 -2.34 -9.86
N PRO A 444 7.24 -3.56 -10.00
CA PRO A 444 8.26 -3.83 -11.02
C PRO A 444 7.80 -3.57 -12.45
N VAL A 445 6.51 -3.78 -12.78
CA VAL A 445 5.98 -3.51 -14.13
C VAL A 445 6.13 -2.04 -14.49
N TYR A 446 5.70 -1.14 -13.58
CA TYR A 446 5.81 0.31 -13.78
C TYR A 446 7.26 0.76 -13.86
N MET A 447 8.11 0.27 -12.94
CA MET A 447 9.50 0.68 -12.86
C MET A 447 10.31 0.18 -14.08
N SER A 448 10.07 -1.05 -14.56
CA SER A 448 10.74 -1.58 -15.75
C SER A 448 10.32 -0.82 -17.01
N LEU A 449 9.03 -0.52 -17.14
CA LEU A 449 8.56 0.30 -18.27
C LEU A 449 9.17 1.70 -18.23
N ALA A 450 9.14 2.38 -17.09
CA ALA A 450 9.75 3.69 -16.91
C ALA A 450 11.26 3.67 -17.22
N ASN A 451 11.97 2.62 -16.76
CA ASN A 451 13.40 2.44 -17.04
C ASN A 451 13.71 2.39 -18.54
N LEU A 452 12.96 1.61 -19.31
CA LEU A 452 13.15 1.51 -20.75
C LEU A 452 12.75 2.77 -21.52
N LEU A 453 11.70 3.48 -21.06
CA LEU A 453 11.24 4.73 -21.67
C LEU A 453 12.21 5.90 -21.43
N LEU A 454 12.96 5.88 -20.33
CA LEU A 454 13.96 6.89 -19.96
C LEU A 454 15.37 6.54 -20.46
N ASP A 455 15.54 5.43 -21.16
CA ASP A 455 16.81 5.09 -21.80
C ASP A 455 17.06 6.02 -23.00
N THR A 456 18.03 6.94 -22.86
CA THR A 456 18.35 7.98 -23.84
C THR A 456 18.86 7.43 -25.18
N ASP A 457 19.41 6.23 -25.18
CA ASP A 457 19.94 5.57 -26.37
C ASP A 457 18.85 4.97 -27.27
N PHE A 458 17.59 5.00 -26.83
CA PHE A 458 16.49 4.34 -27.51
C PHE A 458 15.32 5.29 -27.84
N ASN A 459 15.00 5.43 -29.14
CA ASN A 459 13.85 6.21 -29.60
C ASN A 459 12.65 5.29 -29.90
N ALA A 460 11.81 5.03 -28.89
CA ALA A 460 10.68 4.11 -28.95
C ALA A 460 9.49 4.61 -29.81
N SER A 461 9.51 5.84 -30.30
CA SER A 461 8.41 6.47 -31.06
C SER A 461 7.94 5.66 -32.28
N LYS A 462 8.82 4.82 -32.86
CA LYS A 462 8.47 3.96 -34.00
C LYS A 462 7.80 2.65 -33.62
N SER A 463 8.04 2.17 -32.41
CA SER A 463 7.57 0.86 -31.93
C SER A 463 6.12 0.91 -31.42
N LEU A 464 5.71 2.04 -30.83
CA LEU A 464 4.38 2.22 -30.27
C LEU A 464 3.30 2.50 -31.35
N ALA A 465 3.69 3.06 -32.49
CA ALA A 465 2.79 3.29 -33.65
C ALA A 465 2.21 1.99 -34.23
N SER A 466 2.88 0.85 -34.04
CA SER A 466 2.41 -0.46 -34.54
C SER A 466 1.31 -1.11 -33.68
N LEU A 467 0.99 -0.57 -32.52
CA LEU A 467 0.04 -1.12 -31.56
C LEU A 467 -1.39 -0.54 -31.69
N GLY A 468 -1.68 0.18 -32.79
CA GLY A 468 -3.07 0.57 -33.13
C GLY A 468 -3.68 1.65 -32.24
N SER A 469 -2.88 2.47 -31.56
CA SER A 469 -3.34 3.70 -30.91
C SER A 469 -3.48 4.81 -31.96
N ASP A 470 -4.56 5.60 -31.89
CA ASP A 470 -4.83 6.75 -32.77
C ASP A 470 -3.57 7.56 -33.05
N GLU A 471 -3.16 7.68 -34.32
CA GLU A 471 -1.92 8.29 -34.81
C GLU A 471 -1.69 9.76 -34.41
N GLY A 472 -2.60 10.36 -33.65
CA GLY A 472 -2.57 11.77 -33.26
C GLY A 472 -2.17 12.05 -31.80
N LYS A 473 -1.91 11.01 -30.93
CA LYS A 473 -1.72 11.20 -29.49
C LYS A 473 -0.51 10.50 -28.86
N ILE A 474 0.44 9.99 -29.63
CA ILE A 474 1.65 9.40 -29.05
C ILE A 474 2.58 10.54 -28.63
N GLY A 475 2.45 10.94 -27.37
CA GLY A 475 3.41 11.81 -26.71
C GLY A 475 4.80 11.15 -26.68
N ASN A 476 5.84 11.98 -26.64
CA ASN A 476 7.23 11.61 -26.43
C ASN A 476 7.35 10.56 -25.32
N ASN A 477 8.32 9.62 -25.37
CA ASN A 477 8.64 8.62 -24.33
C ASN A 477 8.66 9.19 -22.92
N LEU A 478 9.12 10.42 -22.79
CA LEU A 478 9.20 11.15 -21.52
C LEU A 478 7.81 11.45 -20.94
N GLU A 479 6.83 11.75 -21.78
CA GLU A 479 5.44 11.97 -21.37
C GLU A 479 4.80 10.65 -20.89
N LEU A 480 5.06 9.55 -21.60
CA LEU A 480 4.59 8.23 -21.18
C LEU A 480 5.28 7.77 -19.88
N ALA A 481 6.59 8.01 -19.72
CA ALA A 481 7.31 7.73 -18.48
C ALA A 481 6.70 8.49 -17.29
N ARG A 482 6.41 9.79 -17.46
CA ARG A 482 5.71 10.59 -16.45
C ARG A 482 4.36 9.98 -16.10
N GLN A 483 3.55 9.63 -17.10
CA GLN A 483 2.24 9.02 -16.89
C GLN A 483 2.33 7.68 -16.14
N VAL A 484 3.33 6.86 -16.46
CA VAL A 484 3.58 5.58 -15.77
C VAL A 484 3.91 5.83 -14.29
N ILE A 485 4.77 6.80 -13.98
CA ILE A 485 5.13 7.15 -12.60
C ILE A 485 3.93 7.72 -11.83
N GLU A 486 3.16 8.61 -12.44
CA GLU A 486 1.92 9.13 -11.82
C GLU A 486 0.92 8.00 -11.53
N SER A 487 0.76 7.07 -12.46
CA SER A 487 -0.11 5.91 -12.29
C SER A 487 0.41 4.95 -11.20
N LEU A 488 1.74 4.83 -11.03
CA LEU A 488 2.33 4.07 -9.94
C LEU A 488 1.94 4.66 -8.58
N GLN A 489 2.02 5.99 -8.43
CA GLN A 489 1.64 6.68 -7.19
C GLN A 489 0.18 6.42 -6.82
N VAL A 490 -0.71 6.50 -7.81
CA VAL A 490 -2.13 6.21 -7.57
C VAL A 490 -2.33 4.74 -7.19
N ALA A 491 -1.63 3.82 -7.84
CA ALA A 491 -1.69 2.40 -7.50
C ALA A 491 -1.10 2.07 -6.10
N GLU A 492 -0.06 2.80 -5.67
CA GLU A 492 0.48 2.70 -4.29
C GLU A 492 -0.55 3.16 -3.24
N LEU A 493 -1.28 4.24 -3.52
CA LEU A 493 -2.36 4.72 -2.64
C LEU A 493 -3.54 3.74 -2.59
N ASP A 494 -4.00 3.24 -3.74
CA ASP A 494 -5.06 2.23 -3.79
C ASP A 494 -4.67 0.97 -2.98
N ASN A 495 -3.41 0.54 -3.10
CA ASN A 495 -2.90 -0.59 -2.33
C ASN A 495 -2.78 -0.29 -0.83
N PHE A 496 -2.42 0.94 -0.46
CA PHE A 496 -2.35 1.34 0.95
C PHE A 496 -3.73 1.31 1.60
N PHE A 497 -4.72 1.94 0.98
CA PHE A 497 -6.08 2.02 1.54
C PHE A 497 -6.93 0.76 1.31
N GLN A 498 -6.47 -0.20 0.52
CA GLN A 498 -7.27 -1.36 0.10
C GLN A 498 -8.63 -0.96 -0.50
N ASP A 499 -8.71 0.24 -1.06
CA ASP A 499 -9.90 0.84 -1.62
C ASP A 499 -9.47 1.79 -2.76
N PRO A 500 -10.07 1.70 -3.96
CA PRO A 500 -9.69 2.53 -5.07
C PRO A 500 -9.90 4.01 -4.74
N CYS A 501 -8.82 4.80 -4.80
CA CYS A 501 -8.92 6.25 -4.82
C CYS A 501 -9.53 6.64 -6.16
N SER A 502 -10.83 6.94 -6.20
CA SER A 502 -11.47 7.41 -7.44
C SER A 502 -10.72 8.63 -7.97
N PRO A 503 -10.14 8.59 -9.17
CA PRO A 503 -9.67 9.81 -9.79
C PRO A 503 -10.89 10.71 -9.99
N THR A 504 -10.83 11.91 -9.48
CA THR A 504 -11.75 12.97 -9.93
C THR A 504 -11.62 13.04 -11.44
N ALA A 505 -12.69 12.64 -12.13
CA ALA A 505 -12.85 12.51 -13.57
C ALA A 505 -11.73 13.12 -14.44
N ASN A 506 -11.05 12.28 -15.24
CA ASN A 506 -10.32 12.58 -16.51
C ASN A 506 -9.64 13.96 -16.72
N ASN A 507 -9.39 14.71 -15.68
CA ASN A 507 -8.68 15.98 -15.78
C ASN A 507 -7.21 15.74 -15.50
N THR A 508 -6.42 15.48 -16.55
CA THR A 508 -4.99 15.78 -16.51
C THR A 508 -4.84 17.26 -16.22
N VAL A 509 -4.59 17.58 -14.97
CA VAL A 509 -4.32 18.96 -14.58
C VAL A 509 -2.96 19.32 -15.16
N THR A 510 -2.95 20.28 -16.07
CA THR A 510 -1.71 20.85 -16.60
C THR A 510 -1.21 21.88 -15.59
N ILE A 511 0.07 21.83 -15.25
CA ILE A 511 0.69 22.67 -14.21
C ILE A 511 0.54 24.16 -14.48
N ASP A 512 0.58 24.54 -15.76
CA ASP A 512 0.38 25.90 -16.26
C ASP A 512 -1.00 26.49 -15.95
N LYS A 513 -2.00 25.61 -15.74
CA LYS A 513 -3.34 26.02 -15.27
C LYS A 513 -3.40 26.22 -13.77
N LEU A 514 -2.49 25.58 -13.01
CA LEU A 514 -2.42 25.73 -11.57
C LEU A 514 -1.56 26.92 -11.17
N ASP A 515 -0.34 26.98 -11.69
CA ASP A 515 0.64 28.00 -11.30
C ASP A 515 1.77 28.09 -12.34
N PRO A 516 1.87 29.17 -13.10
CA PRO A 516 2.94 29.34 -14.10
C PRO A 516 4.34 29.50 -13.48
N GLN A 517 4.44 29.79 -12.17
CA GLN A 517 5.69 29.91 -11.43
C GLN A 517 6.03 28.62 -10.65
N ALA A 518 5.31 27.53 -10.90
CA ALA A 518 5.59 26.25 -10.30
C ALA A 518 6.31 25.30 -11.27
N ALA A 519 7.19 24.47 -10.71
CA ALA A 519 7.85 23.36 -11.40
C ALA A 519 7.51 22.04 -10.73
N VAL A 520 7.16 21.01 -11.51
CA VAL A 520 6.98 19.64 -10.96
C VAL A 520 8.21 18.80 -11.24
N ILE A 521 8.68 18.14 -10.20
CA ILE A 521 9.90 17.34 -10.17
C ILE A 521 9.54 15.90 -9.87
N TYR A 522 9.88 14.98 -10.77
CA TYR A 522 9.67 13.54 -10.64
C TYR A 522 11.01 12.83 -10.51
N PRO A 523 11.54 12.60 -9.30
CA PRO A 523 12.74 11.81 -9.12
C PRO A 523 12.39 10.31 -9.18
N ILE A 524 13.15 9.55 -9.97
CA ILE A 524 12.93 8.13 -10.24
C ILE A 524 14.22 7.38 -9.96
N VAL A 525 14.25 6.61 -8.87
CA VAL A 525 15.41 5.81 -8.48
C VAL A 525 15.38 4.49 -9.23
N LEU A 526 16.26 4.31 -10.19
CA LEU A 526 16.48 3.06 -10.93
C LEU A 526 17.63 2.26 -10.31
N SER A 527 17.87 1.04 -10.77
CA SER A 527 18.90 0.15 -10.19
C SER A 527 20.32 0.74 -10.26
N ASP A 528 20.64 1.40 -11.35
CA ASP A 528 21.98 1.86 -11.76
C ASP A 528 22.10 3.38 -11.86
N ARG A 529 20.97 4.10 -11.88
CA ARG A 529 20.93 5.56 -12.03
C ARG A 529 19.72 6.18 -11.35
N LEU A 530 19.80 7.50 -11.15
CA LEU A 530 18.68 8.32 -10.70
C LEU A 530 18.29 9.27 -11.83
N GLU A 531 17.01 9.23 -12.18
CA GLU A 531 16.42 10.07 -13.22
C GLU A 531 15.54 11.15 -12.61
N VAL A 532 15.55 12.34 -13.22
CA VAL A 532 14.67 13.43 -12.81
C VAL A 532 13.93 13.96 -14.04
N ILE A 533 12.61 13.88 -14.03
CA ILE A 533 11.77 14.55 -15.03
C ILE A 533 11.34 15.89 -14.44
N LEU A 534 11.56 16.97 -15.18
CA LEU A 534 11.14 18.33 -14.86
C LEU A 534 10.01 18.75 -15.79
N ALA A 535 8.86 19.09 -15.21
CA ALA A 535 7.72 19.67 -15.91
C ALA A 535 7.57 21.15 -15.51
N LEU A 536 7.61 22.03 -16.53
CA LEU A 536 7.41 23.47 -16.41
C LEU A 536 6.21 23.83 -17.25
N GLY A 537 5.24 24.55 -16.75
CA GLY A 537 4.07 25.09 -17.47
C GLY A 537 3.95 24.65 -18.94
N ASN A 538 3.62 25.53 -19.85
CA ASN A 538 3.49 25.21 -21.30
C ASN A 538 4.80 24.80 -22.02
N LYS A 539 5.79 24.23 -21.32
CA LYS A 539 7.08 23.84 -21.91
C LYS A 539 7.18 22.32 -22.06
N PRO A 540 7.98 21.84 -23.03
CA PRO A 540 8.32 20.42 -23.12
C PRO A 540 8.97 19.92 -21.83
N LEU A 541 8.67 18.67 -21.46
CA LEU A 541 9.35 18.01 -20.35
C LEU A 541 10.86 17.98 -20.56
N LYS A 542 11.62 18.17 -19.49
CA LYS A 542 13.07 17.99 -19.48
C LYS A 542 13.44 16.79 -18.66
N HIS A 543 14.56 16.19 -19.00
CA HIS A 543 15.04 14.96 -18.39
C HIS A 543 16.52 15.11 -18.03
N PHE A 544 16.87 14.68 -16.81
CA PHE A 544 18.21 14.72 -16.25
C PHE A 544 18.52 13.37 -15.63
N SER A 545 19.71 12.87 -15.90
CA SER A 545 20.16 11.55 -15.42
C SER A 545 21.43 11.71 -14.60
N THR A 546 21.46 11.08 -13.43
CA THR A 546 22.64 10.99 -12.56
C THR A 546 23.04 9.53 -12.43
N ASN A 547 24.26 9.19 -12.85
CA ASN A 547 24.78 7.83 -12.78
C ASN A 547 25.13 7.44 -11.33
N ILE A 548 24.13 6.94 -10.61
CA ILE A 548 24.23 6.55 -9.21
C ILE A 548 23.32 5.35 -8.91
N SER A 549 23.89 4.31 -8.31
CA SER A 549 23.12 3.10 -7.99
C SER A 549 22.07 3.35 -6.90
N SER A 550 20.92 2.63 -7.02
CA SER A 550 19.88 2.63 -5.97
C SER A 550 20.42 2.25 -4.60
N ALA A 551 21.46 1.39 -4.55
CA ALA A 551 22.11 1.00 -3.29
C ALA A 551 22.80 2.20 -2.61
N LYS A 552 23.46 3.09 -3.39
CA LYS A 552 24.06 4.32 -2.85
C LYS A 552 22.97 5.31 -2.43
N VAL A 553 21.97 5.52 -3.27
CA VAL A 553 20.83 6.39 -2.92
C VAL A 553 20.19 5.95 -1.61
N ASN A 554 19.86 4.66 -1.49
CA ASN A 554 19.23 4.13 -0.28
C ASN A 554 20.14 4.27 0.97
N ARG A 555 21.45 4.09 0.85
CA ARG A 555 22.37 4.30 1.99
C ARG A 555 22.37 5.75 2.50
N VAL A 556 22.39 6.72 1.58
CA VAL A 556 22.34 8.15 1.96
C VAL A 556 20.98 8.48 2.60
N LEU A 557 19.89 7.96 2.04
CA LEU A 557 18.56 8.15 2.62
C LEU A 557 18.42 7.48 3.99
N ASP A 558 18.95 6.28 4.17
CA ASP A 558 18.94 5.59 5.47
C ASP A 558 19.79 6.36 6.51
N SER A 559 20.97 6.86 6.11
CA SER A 559 21.80 7.71 6.98
C SER A 559 21.11 9.01 7.36
N LEU A 560 20.52 9.70 6.37
CA LEU A 560 19.75 10.93 6.61
C LEU A 560 18.61 10.68 7.59
N TYR A 561 17.91 9.55 7.41
CA TYR A 561 16.82 9.15 8.29
C TYR A 561 17.33 8.96 9.74
N ASP A 562 18.41 8.19 9.93
CA ASP A 562 18.99 7.95 11.24
C ASP A 562 19.40 9.28 11.91
N ASP A 563 20.08 10.18 11.18
CA ASP A 563 20.54 11.46 11.69
C ASP A 563 19.39 12.43 12.04
N LEU A 564 18.28 12.36 11.30
CA LEU A 564 17.15 13.30 11.44
C LEU A 564 16.13 12.85 12.50
N TYR A 565 15.85 11.55 12.56
CA TYR A 565 14.76 10.99 13.37
C TYR A 565 15.26 10.34 14.68
N ASN A 566 16.54 9.96 14.77
CA ASN A 566 17.16 9.32 15.93
C ASN A 566 18.40 10.08 16.42
N PRO A 567 18.27 11.34 16.78
CA PRO A 567 19.43 12.15 17.17
C PRO A 567 20.17 11.67 18.43
N THR A 568 19.67 10.63 19.14
CA THR A 568 20.16 10.20 20.46
C THR A 568 20.68 8.76 20.51
N VAL A 569 21.38 8.27 19.48
CA VAL A 569 21.91 6.88 19.45
C VAL A 569 22.99 6.62 20.56
N ASN A 570 23.45 7.62 21.24
CA ASN A 570 24.62 7.48 22.11
C ASN A 570 24.38 7.21 23.60
N ASN A 571 23.21 7.42 24.20
CA ASN A 571 23.00 7.04 25.61
C ASN A 571 21.52 6.81 25.98
N SER A 572 21.24 5.59 26.45
CA SER A 572 20.11 5.18 27.32
C SER A 572 18.69 5.30 26.71
N ALA A 573 17.91 4.24 26.83
CA ALA A 573 16.49 4.15 26.54
C ALA A 573 15.70 5.44 26.84
N VAL A 574 15.67 6.38 25.90
CA VAL A 574 14.84 7.57 26.01
C VAL A 574 13.45 7.19 25.53
N ASN A 575 12.50 7.32 26.42
CA ASN A 575 11.08 7.17 26.14
C ASN A 575 10.74 8.07 24.94
N ILE A 576 10.21 7.53 23.87
CA ILE A 576 9.80 8.23 22.63
C ILE A 576 8.84 9.41 22.92
N PHE A 577 8.33 9.49 24.12
CA PHE A 577 7.42 10.53 24.63
C PHE A 577 8.08 11.56 25.55
N SER A 578 9.42 11.50 25.74
CA SER A 578 10.07 12.51 26.56
C SER A 578 10.39 13.76 25.73
N THR A 579 9.83 14.87 26.11
CA THR A 579 10.11 16.24 25.63
C THR A 579 11.50 16.74 26.06
N THR A 580 12.51 15.86 26.18
CA THR A 580 13.85 16.28 26.55
C THR A 580 14.50 16.97 25.37
N LEU A 581 14.74 18.25 25.47
CA LEU A 581 15.57 19.05 24.57
C LEU A 581 16.88 18.29 24.33
N LEU A 582 17.27 18.13 23.06
CA LEU A 582 18.59 17.60 22.71
C LEU A 582 19.69 18.40 23.44
N ASP A 583 20.72 17.69 23.92
CA ASP A 583 21.91 18.36 24.42
C ASP A 583 22.45 19.26 23.31
N PRO A 584 22.75 20.54 23.59
CA PRO A 584 23.27 21.44 22.59
C PRO A 584 24.49 20.91 21.82
N GLN A 585 25.38 20.13 22.50
CA GLN A 585 26.50 19.49 21.82
C GLN A 585 26.05 18.40 20.83
N GLU A 586 25.05 17.62 21.21
CA GLU A 586 24.43 16.61 20.29
C GLU A 586 23.82 17.27 19.07
N ILE A 587 23.21 18.45 19.20
CA ILE A 587 22.69 19.23 18.07
C ILE A 587 23.79 19.61 17.09
N ILE A 588 24.95 20.03 17.59
CA ILE A 588 26.12 20.40 16.75
C ILE A 588 26.57 19.16 15.94
N GLU A 589 26.87 18.08 16.65
CA GLU A 589 27.37 16.84 16.03
C GLU A 589 26.37 16.27 15.01
N ASN A 590 25.10 16.27 15.36
CA ASN A 590 24.03 15.80 14.48
C ASN A 590 23.87 16.70 13.25
N THR A 591 23.89 18.03 13.42
CA THR A 591 23.84 18.97 12.28
C THR A 591 25.02 18.74 11.32
N GLN A 592 26.22 18.54 11.86
CA GLN A 592 27.41 18.27 11.05
C GLN A 592 27.33 16.95 10.28
N ALA A 593 26.70 15.92 10.85
CA ALA A 593 26.46 14.64 10.18
C ALA A 593 25.36 14.71 9.10
N LEU A 594 24.32 15.51 9.37
CA LEU A 594 23.13 15.65 8.51
C LEU A 594 23.40 16.42 7.21
N LEU A 595 24.15 17.54 7.30
CA LEU A 595 24.37 18.46 6.17
C LEU A 595 24.99 17.81 4.93
N PRO A 596 26.00 16.92 5.02
CA PRO A 596 26.55 16.22 3.86
C PRO A 596 25.52 15.38 3.12
N ASN A 597 24.64 14.70 3.85
CA ASN A 597 23.57 13.87 3.26
C ASN A 597 22.54 14.75 2.54
N LEU A 598 22.10 15.85 3.14
CA LEU A 598 21.19 16.81 2.51
C LEU A 598 21.81 17.47 1.27
N HIS A 599 23.11 17.77 1.32
CA HIS A 599 23.85 18.32 0.18
C HIS A 599 24.00 17.31 -0.95
N GLU A 600 24.27 16.05 -0.65
CA GLU A 600 24.38 15.01 -1.66
C GLU A 600 23.05 14.79 -2.39
N ILE A 601 21.93 14.77 -1.66
CA ILE A 601 20.59 14.67 -2.27
C ILE A 601 20.27 15.92 -3.11
N TYR A 602 20.64 17.12 -2.63
CA TYR A 602 20.48 18.36 -3.40
C TYR A 602 21.19 18.27 -4.76
N ARG A 603 22.44 17.80 -4.76
CA ARG A 603 23.24 17.62 -5.98
C ARG A 603 22.61 16.64 -6.97
N TRP A 604 21.90 15.66 -6.49
CA TRP A 604 21.23 14.70 -7.38
C TRP A 604 19.93 15.21 -7.96
N LEU A 605 19.15 15.94 -7.18
CA LEU A 605 17.77 16.28 -7.51
C LEU A 605 17.59 17.72 -8.01
N ILE A 606 18.36 18.66 -7.49
CA ILE A 606 18.11 20.10 -7.68
C ILE A 606 19.22 20.78 -8.49
N GLU A 607 20.49 20.53 -8.18
CA GLU A 607 21.62 21.17 -8.87
C GLU A 607 21.52 21.06 -10.41
N PRO A 608 21.16 19.89 -11.00
CA PRO A 608 20.99 19.80 -12.45
C PRO A 608 19.86 20.65 -13.02
N LEU A 609 18.91 21.09 -12.18
CA LEU A 609 17.73 21.85 -12.59
C LEU A 609 17.89 23.36 -12.39
N GLU A 610 18.92 23.83 -11.65
CA GLU A 610 19.04 25.24 -11.22
C GLU A 610 18.95 26.24 -12.37
N GLU A 611 19.59 25.96 -13.49
CA GLU A 611 19.57 26.86 -14.68
C GLU A 611 18.13 27.01 -15.19
N GLU A 612 17.38 25.91 -15.26
CA GLU A 612 16.00 25.94 -15.71
C GLU A 612 15.06 26.62 -14.71
N LEU A 613 15.25 26.37 -13.43
CA LEU A 613 14.44 26.98 -12.38
C LEU A 613 14.66 28.50 -12.34
N ASN A 614 15.92 28.93 -12.41
CA ASN A 614 16.27 30.34 -12.36
C ASN A 614 15.82 31.11 -13.63
N SER A 615 16.06 30.55 -14.82
CA SER A 615 15.70 31.21 -16.09
C SER A 615 14.18 31.31 -16.27
N ASN A 616 13.40 30.49 -15.60
CA ASN A 616 11.94 30.50 -15.62
C ASN A 616 11.32 31.16 -14.38
N GLN A 617 12.12 31.74 -13.48
CA GLN A 617 11.67 32.42 -12.27
C GLN A 617 10.70 31.57 -11.44
N ILE A 618 11.06 30.29 -11.23
CA ILE A 618 10.21 29.35 -10.50
C ILE A 618 10.27 29.69 -9.00
N GLU A 619 9.09 29.86 -8.40
CA GLU A 619 8.93 30.13 -6.96
C GLU A 619 8.52 28.92 -6.16
N THR A 620 7.80 27.98 -6.78
CA THR A 620 7.29 26.78 -6.11
C THR A 620 7.79 25.49 -6.76
N LEU A 621 8.36 24.59 -5.95
CA LEU A 621 8.76 23.25 -6.36
C LEU A 621 7.75 22.23 -5.84
N VAL A 622 7.17 21.47 -6.74
CA VAL A 622 6.22 20.40 -6.45
C VAL A 622 6.89 19.06 -6.69
N PHE A 623 7.01 18.25 -5.68
CA PHE A 623 7.66 16.95 -5.78
C PHE A 623 6.64 15.82 -5.84
N VAL A 624 6.76 14.96 -6.84
CA VAL A 624 6.04 13.68 -6.95
C VAL A 624 7.02 12.56 -6.60
N LEU A 625 7.04 12.18 -5.32
CA LEU A 625 8.06 11.31 -4.75
C LEU A 625 7.60 9.86 -4.69
N ASN A 626 8.54 8.93 -4.82
CA ASN A 626 8.29 7.50 -4.65
C ASN A 626 9.31 6.84 -3.70
N GLY A 627 8.88 5.74 -3.06
CA GLY A 627 9.72 4.96 -2.15
C GLY A 627 10.26 5.80 -0.99
N LYS A 628 11.52 5.57 -0.61
CA LYS A 628 12.16 6.25 0.54
C LYS A 628 12.29 7.78 0.40
N LEU A 629 12.27 8.29 -0.84
CA LEU A 629 12.32 9.74 -1.06
C LEU A 629 11.11 10.47 -0.45
N GLN A 630 9.97 9.78 -0.27
CA GLN A 630 8.76 10.36 0.33
C GLN A 630 8.99 10.87 1.76
N ASN A 631 9.95 10.29 2.49
CA ASN A 631 10.27 10.66 3.87
C ASN A 631 11.35 11.73 3.96
N VAL A 632 11.89 12.22 2.84
CA VAL A 632 12.91 13.28 2.83
C VAL A 632 12.23 14.64 2.99
N PRO A 633 12.64 15.46 3.97
CA PRO A 633 12.16 16.84 4.06
C PRO A 633 12.78 17.68 2.95
N MET A 634 12.16 17.68 1.76
CA MET A 634 12.71 18.35 0.57
C MET A 634 13.02 19.82 0.80
N ALA A 635 12.31 20.50 1.70
CA ALA A 635 12.57 21.88 2.09
C ALA A 635 13.97 22.06 2.73
N ALA A 636 14.52 21.01 3.37
CA ALA A 636 15.82 21.03 4.06
C ALA A 636 16.99 20.64 3.17
N LEU A 637 16.80 20.31 1.89
CA LEU A 637 17.91 20.06 0.98
C LEU A 637 18.87 21.28 0.98
N TYR A 638 20.17 21.02 0.98
CA TYR A 638 21.19 22.03 1.26
C TYR A 638 22.16 22.19 0.08
N ASP A 639 22.34 23.41 -0.42
CA ASP A 639 23.22 23.68 -1.57
C ASP A 639 24.69 23.91 -1.20
N GLY A 640 25.04 23.79 0.08
CA GLY A 640 26.34 24.11 0.64
C GLY A 640 26.40 25.51 1.28
N LYS A 641 25.36 26.34 1.14
CA LYS A 641 25.26 27.70 1.69
C LYS A 641 23.94 27.94 2.40
N GLN A 642 22.82 27.49 1.80
CA GLN A 642 21.46 27.72 2.29
C GLN A 642 20.57 26.52 1.98
N TYR A 643 19.45 26.44 2.66
CA TYR A 643 18.43 25.42 2.42
C TYR A 643 17.61 25.73 1.19
N LEU A 644 17.04 24.68 0.54
CA LEU A 644 16.18 24.82 -0.63
C LEU A 644 14.96 25.73 -0.37
N LEU A 645 14.41 25.67 0.85
CA LEU A 645 13.31 26.52 1.30
C LEU A 645 13.64 28.01 1.23
N GLU A 646 14.90 28.39 1.41
CA GLU A 646 15.31 29.79 1.36
C GLU A 646 15.20 30.35 -0.08
N LYS A 647 15.23 29.49 -1.09
CA LYS A 647 15.05 29.82 -2.52
C LYS A 647 13.60 29.63 -3.00
N HIS A 648 12.96 28.54 -2.63
CA HIS A 648 11.67 28.10 -3.20
C HIS A 648 10.68 27.64 -2.13
N SER A 649 9.39 27.79 -2.40
CA SER A 649 8.35 27.07 -1.67
C SER A 649 8.38 25.60 -2.08
N VAL A 650 8.14 24.67 -1.13
CA VAL A 650 8.22 23.23 -1.36
C VAL A 650 6.89 22.57 -1.05
N VAL A 651 6.41 21.75 -1.97
CA VAL A 651 5.11 21.04 -1.89
C VAL A 651 5.31 19.58 -2.30
N LEU A 652 4.59 18.68 -1.68
CA LEU A 652 4.48 17.29 -2.10
C LEU A 652 3.15 17.07 -2.83
N ALA A 653 3.19 16.39 -3.97
CA ALA A 653 1.99 15.94 -4.66
C ALA A 653 2.02 14.41 -4.77
N PRO A 654 0.97 13.70 -4.31
CA PRO A 654 0.92 12.25 -4.50
C PRO A 654 0.82 11.86 -5.98
N SER A 655 0.07 12.61 -6.76
CA SER A 655 -0.02 12.58 -8.21
C SER A 655 -0.78 13.82 -8.68
N LEU A 656 -0.42 14.43 -9.79
CA LEU A 656 -1.18 15.55 -10.34
C LEU A 656 -2.58 15.15 -10.80
N GLN A 657 -2.77 13.87 -11.16
CA GLN A 657 -4.09 13.33 -11.55
C GLN A 657 -5.12 13.35 -10.40
N LEU A 658 -4.65 13.44 -9.18
CA LEU A 658 -5.48 13.38 -7.96
C LEU A 658 -5.70 14.74 -7.33
N LEU A 659 -5.14 15.81 -7.87
CA LEU A 659 -5.26 17.15 -7.31
C LEU A 659 -6.66 17.73 -7.56
N ASN A 660 -7.28 18.24 -6.50
CA ASN A 660 -8.43 19.11 -6.62
C ASN A 660 -7.95 20.55 -6.91
N THR A 661 -8.45 21.16 -7.98
CA THR A 661 -8.07 22.50 -8.41
C THR A 661 -9.03 23.61 -7.96
N GLU A 662 -10.09 23.25 -7.24
CA GLU A 662 -11.02 24.21 -6.69
C GLU A 662 -10.37 24.98 -5.53
N SER A 663 -10.46 26.30 -5.55
CA SER A 663 -10.02 27.18 -4.46
C SER A 663 -11.17 28.01 -3.90
N ILE A 664 -11.18 28.20 -2.58
CA ILE A 664 -12.21 29.01 -1.92
C ILE A 664 -11.75 30.45 -1.81
N PRO A 665 -12.64 31.42 -2.08
CA PRO A 665 -12.31 32.84 -1.89
C PRO A 665 -11.84 33.13 -0.48
N LYS A 666 -10.68 33.76 -0.32
CA LYS A 666 -10.06 34.04 1.00
C LYS A 666 -10.94 34.87 1.94
N SER A 667 -11.85 35.67 1.41
CA SER A 667 -12.85 36.41 2.20
C SER A 667 -13.78 35.52 3.01
N LYS A 668 -13.82 34.21 2.73
CA LYS A 668 -14.64 33.20 3.41
C LYS A 668 -13.86 32.31 4.36
N LEU A 669 -12.56 32.58 4.57
CA LEU A 669 -11.74 31.74 5.44
C LEU A 669 -12.24 31.79 6.88
N LYS A 670 -12.46 30.61 7.44
CA LYS A 670 -12.74 30.32 8.84
C LYS A 670 -12.24 28.93 9.15
N VAL A 671 -11.80 28.70 10.35
CA VAL A 671 -11.16 27.46 10.79
C VAL A 671 -12.07 26.72 11.76
N LEU A 672 -12.29 25.45 11.54
CA LEU A 672 -12.73 24.53 12.59
C LEU A 672 -11.46 24.00 13.28
N ALA A 673 -11.16 24.54 14.45
CA ALA A 673 -9.98 24.19 15.23
C ALA A 673 -10.36 23.23 16.35
N ALA A 674 -9.88 22.00 16.32
CA ALA A 674 -10.12 21.00 17.35
C ALA A 674 -8.80 20.55 17.97
N GLY A 675 -8.78 20.35 19.30
CA GLY A 675 -7.55 20.03 19.98
C GLY A 675 -7.73 19.23 21.28
N LEU A 676 -6.68 18.44 21.61
CA LEU A 676 -6.57 17.64 22.81
C LEU A 676 -5.32 18.08 23.58
N SER A 677 -5.49 18.74 24.73
CA SER A 677 -4.39 19.19 25.57
C SER A 677 -4.12 18.30 26.78
N GLN A 678 -5.02 17.36 27.10
CA GLN A 678 -4.93 16.51 28.28
C GLN A 678 -4.20 15.20 27.97
N GLN A 679 -3.49 14.67 28.97
CA GLN A 679 -2.96 13.30 28.90
C GLN A 679 -4.10 12.29 28.75
N VAL A 680 -3.93 11.32 27.86
CA VAL A 680 -4.88 10.22 27.64
C VAL A 680 -4.17 8.89 27.57
N GLU A 681 -4.90 7.82 27.91
CA GLU A 681 -4.44 6.44 27.74
C GLU A 681 -5.33 5.77 26.69
N ILE A 682 -4.72 5.22 25.64
CA ILE A 682 -5.37 4.51 24.54
C ILE A 682 -4.69 3.14 24.38
N GLN A 683 -5.46 2.08 24.51
CA GLN A 683 -4.98 0.68 24.32
C GLN A 683 -3.79 0.30 25.23
N GLY A 684 -3.68 0.92 26.41
CA GLY A 684 -2.58 0.70 27.34
C GLY A 684 -1.32 1.53 27.08
N GLU A 685 -1.38 2.44 26.12
CA GLU A 685 -0.31 3.40 25.81
C GLU A 685 -0.69 4.80 26.33
N ILE A 686 0.23 5.46 27.01
CA ILE A 686 0.02 6.78 27.61
C ILE A 686 0.55 7.85 26.66
N PHE A 687 -0.34 8.75 26.25
CA PHE A 687 -0.04 9.93 25.45
C PHE A 687 0.04 11.16 26.39
N PRO A 688 1.15 11.90 26.43
CA PRO A 688 1.34 13.02 27.36
C PRO A 688 0.40 14.20 27.06
N ALA A 689 0.32 15.16 27.98
CA ALA A 689 -0.38 16.41 27.77
C ALA A 689 0.31 17.27 26.70
N LEU A 690 -0.46 18.00 25.90
CA LEU A 690 -0.03 18.99 24.91
C LEU A 690 -0.41 20.38 25.41
N ASP A 691 0.42 20.97 26.26
CA ASP A 691 0.09 22.18 27.05
C ASP A 691 -0.09 23.43 26.18
N ASN A 692 0.48 23.49 24.98
CA ASN A 692 0.39 24.65 24.10
C ASN A 692 -0.81 24.61 23.14
N VAL A 693 -1.55 23.50 23.04
CA VAL A 693 -2.74 23.38 22.17
C VAL A 693 -3.80 24.43 22.45
N PRO A 694 -4.18 24.75 23.71
CA PRO A 694 -5.16 25.82 23.95
C PRO A 694 -4.72 27.16 23.40
N GLN A 695 -3.45 27.53 23.57
CA GLN A 695 -2.87 28.77 23.05
C GLN A 695 -2.86 28.81 21.53
N GLU A 696 -2.51 27.69 20.88
CA GLU A 696 -2.53 27.56 19.42
C GLU A 696 -3.93 27.80 18.86
N LEU A 697 -4.98 27.19 19.45
CA LEU A 697 -6.34 27.38 19.02
C LEU A 697 -6.82 28.85 19.22
N GLU A 698 -6.44 29.48 20.34
CA GLU A 698 -6.75 30.90 20.58
C GLU A 698 -6.09 31.82 19.56
N GLN A 699 -4.85 31.57 19.20
CA GLN A 699 -4.12 32.34 18.17
C GLN A 699 -4.79 32.21 16.79
N ILE A 700 -5.23 31.00 16.41
CA ILE A 700 -6.01 30.78 15.19
C ILE A 700 -7.29 31.62 15.21
N LYS A 701 -8.01 31.62 16.33
CA LYS A 701 -9.25 32.41 16.48
C LYS A 701 -8.99 33.92 16.45
N ALA A 702 -7.85 34.38 16.95
CA ALA A 702 -7.46 35.78 16.91
C ALA A 702 -7.24 36.25 15.45
N VAL A 703 -6.63 35.41 14.60
CA VAL A 703 -6.45 35.69 13.16
C VAL A 703 -7.76 35.54 12.39
N PHE A 704 -8.55 34.50 12.68
CA PHE A 704 -9.84 34.24 12.03
C PHE A 704 -10.99 34.25 13.04
N PRO A 705 -11.58 35.40 13.37
CA PRO A 705 -12.58 35.52 14.45
C PRO A 705 -13.87 34.70 14.25
N ARG A 706 -14.17 34.31 13.00
CA ARG A 706 -15.34 33.45 12.68
C ARG A 706 -15.06 31.94 12.89
N SER A 707 -13.88 31.57 13.39
CA SER A 707 -13.51 30.19 13.64
C SER A 707 -14.22 29.60 14.85
N GLN A 708 -14.46 28.30 14.81
CA GLN A 708 -15.02 27.50 15.88
C GLN A 708 -13.91 26.66 16.56
N GLN A 709 -13.96 26.61 17.89
CA GLN A 709 -13.02 25.77 18.65
C GLN A 709 -13.73 24.59 19.30
N LEU A 710 -13.08 23.43 19.31
CA LEU A 710 -13.49 22.22 20.01
C LEU A 710 -12.29 21.73 20.84
N LEU A 711 -12.28 21.95 22.15
CA LEU A 711 -11.14 21.61 23.02
C LEU A 711 -11.50 20.44 23.94
N ASN A 712 -10.57 19.50 24.11
CA ASN A 712 -10.69 18.38 25.03
C ASN A 712 -12.00 17.59 24.83
N ASN A 713 -12.85 17.47 25.84
CA ASN A 713 -14.11 16.71 25.78
C ASN A 713 -15.08 17.19 24.68
N GLU A 714 -14.89 18.38 24.13
CA GLU A 714 -15.67 18.84 22.97
C GLU A 714 -15.12 18.32 21.65
N PHE A 715 -13.87 17.90 21.60
CA PHE A 715 -13.24 17.33 20.43
C PHE A 715 -13.64 15.86 20.27
N THR A 716 -14.75 15.59 19.60
CA THR A 716 -15.24 14.25 19.26
C THR A 716 -15.55 14.14 17.78
N ALA A 717 -15.50 12.92 17.22
CA ALA A 717 -15.83 12.66 15.81
C ALA A 717 -17.24 13.20 15.45
N GLN A 718 -18.22 12.99 16.32
CA GLN A 718 -19.60 13.45 16.12
C GLN A 718 -19.70 14.99 16.07
N LYS A 719 -18.99 15.71 16.96
CA LYS A 719 -19.00 17.18 16.95
C LYS A 719 -18.28 17.74 15.71
N ILE A 720 -17.17 17.12 15.29
CA ILE A 720 -16.50 17.49 14.04
C ILE A 720 -17.47 17.35 12.87
N GLU A 721 -18.12 16.18 12.74
CA GLU A 721 -19.10 15.91 11.68
C GLU A 721 -20.22 16.96 11.66
N GLN A 722 -20.78 17.27 12.83
CA GLN A 722 -21.82 18.28 12.98
C GLN A 722 -21.34 19.68 12.53
N GLN A 723 -20.13 20.09 12.93
CA GLN A 723 -19.58 21.40 12.58
C GLN A 723 -19.22 21.51 11.09
N LEU A 724 -18.74 20.43 10.48
CA LEU A 724 -18.43 20.39 9.05
C LEU A 724 -19.65 20.74 8.17
N GLN A 725 -20.86 20.43 8.60
CA GLN A 725 -22.08 20.82 7.89
C GLN A 725 -22.28 22.36 7.81
N SER A 726 -21.57 23.12 8.65
CA SER A 726 -21.56 24.58 8.64
C SER A 726 -20.56 25.19 7.64
N GLY A 727 -19.82 24.35 6.88
CA GLY A 727 -18.93 24.74 5.78
C GLY A 727 -17.68 25.47 6.25
N PHE A 728 -16.77 24.78 6.92
CA PHE A 728 -15.44 25.27 7.27
C PHE A 728 -14.44 24.89 6.17
N PRO A 729 -13.82 25.86 5.47
CA PRO A 729 -12.83 25.59 4.44
C PRO A 729 -11.51 25.07 5.02
N ILE A 730 -11.22 25.32 6.28
CA ILE A 730 -10.03 24.84 6.97
C ILE A 730 -10.45 24.03 8.19
N VAL A 731 -9.88 22.85 8.33
CA VAL A 731 -9.99 22.00 9.53
C VAL A 731 -8.59 21.87 10.14
N HIS A 732 -8.43 22.27 11.39
CA HIS A 732 -7.19 22.18 12.14
C HIS A 732 -7.38 21.22 13.31
N LEU A 733 -6.54 20.17 13.38
CA LEU A 733 -6.59 19.13 14.40
C LEU A 733 -5.26 19.10 15.15
N ALA A 734 -5.25 19.65 16.38
CA ALA A 734 -4.08 19.69 17.28
C ALA A 734 -4.22 18.58 18.32
N THR A 735 -3.62 17.43 18.08
CA THR A 735 -3.77 16.22 18.92
C THR A 735 -2.63 15.24 18.71
N HIS A 736 -2.64 14.13 19.44
CA HIS A 736 -1.78 13.01 19.12
C HIS A 736 -2.32 12.21 17.92
N GLY A 737 -1.41 11.77 17.07
CA GLY A 737 -1.70 10.89 15.94
C GLY A 737 -0.63 9.81 15.80
N VAL A 738 -1.03 8.65 15.32
CA VAL A 738 -0.14 7.55 14.95
C VAL A 738 -0.32 7.30 13.46
N PHE A 739 0.78 7.36 12.71
CA PHE A 739 0.77 7.09 11.28
C PHE A 739 1.70 5.91 10.99
N SER A 740 1.21 4.92 10.29
CA SER A 740 1.94 3.69 9.99
C SER A 740 1.63 3.24 8.56
N SER A 741 2.37 2.23 8.07
CA SER A 741 2.06 1.58 6.78
C SER A 741 0.74 0.82 6.78
N ASP A 742 0.04 0.77 7.89
CA ASP A 742 -1.26 0.13 8.06
C ASP A 742 -2.35 1.17 8.33
N PRO A 743 -3.34 1.33 7.44
CA PRO A 743 -4.43 2.29 7.60
C PRO A 743 -5.23 2.09 8.89
N GLU A 744 -5.39 0.84 9.38
CA GLU A 744 -6.10 0.57 10.65
C GLU A 744 -5.33 1.03 11.89
N GLN A 745 -4.01 1.14 11.78
CA GLN A 745 -3.12 1.64 12.82
C GLN A 745 -2.77 3.12 12.63
N THR A 746 -3.31 3.74 11.58
CA THR A 746 -3.17 5.16 11.30
C THR A 746 -4.42 5.88 11.82
N PHE A 747 -4.26 6.65 12.89
CA PHE A 747 -5.38 7.31 13.57
C PHE A 747 -4.94 8.58 14.28
N ILE A 748 -5.91 9.42 14.61
CA ILE A 748 -5.79 10.54 15.52
C ILE A 748 -6.63 10.29 16.78
N ILE A 749 -6.22 10.87 17.91
CA ILE A 749 -6.88 10.70 19.20
C ILE A 749 -7.86 11.86 19.44
N THR A 750 -9.06 11.55 19.91
CA THR A 750 -10.09 12.52 20.26
C THR A 750 -10.23 12.70 21.77
N GLY A 751 -10.87 13.79 22.20
CA GLY A 751 -11.01 14.15 23.61
C GLY A 751 -11.94 13.23 24.42
N ASP A 752 -12.77 12.43 23.78
CA ASP A 752 -13.59 11.39 24.40
C ASP A 752 -12.86 10.04 24.55
N ARG A 753 -11.52 10.05 24.41
CA ARG A 753 -10.64 8.88 24.50
C ARG A 753 -10.93 7.82 23.45
N ASN A 754 -11.43 8.24 22.30
CA ASN A 754 -11.59 7.41 21.11
C ASN A 754 -10.52 7.74 20.07
N VAL A 755 -10.50 6.97 18.99
CA VAL A 755 -9.63 7.21 17.84
C VAL A 755 -10.48 7.43 16.59
N ILE A 756 -10.02 8.31 15.72
CA ILE A 756 -10.51 8.43 14.34
C ILE A 756 -9.45 7.85 13.44
N THR A 757 -9.73 6.69 12.84
CA THR A 757 -8.82 6.10 11.84
C THR A 757 -8.74 6.96 10.60
N ILE A 758 -7.68 6.79 9.81
CA ILE A 758 -7.47 7.56 8.59
C ILE A 758 -8.63 7.39 7.58
N ASP A 759 -9.21 6.19 7.50
CA ASP A 759 -10.38 5.90 6.68
C ASP A 759 -11.63 6.65 7.16
N ASN A 760 -11.86 6.63 8.46
CA ASN A 760 -12.98 7.34 9.06
C ASN A 760 -12.81 8.86 8.91
N LEU A 761 -11.60 9.38 9.08
CA LEU A 761 -11.30 10.80 8.87
C LEU A 761 -11.54 11.20 7.40
N SER A 762 -11.05 10.42 6.45
CA SER A 762 -11.27 10.66 5.02
C SER A 762 -12.76 10.64 4.65
N THR A 763 -13.50 9.70 5.21
CA THR A 763 -14.96 9.57 5.01
C THR A 763 -15.72 10.76 5.63
N LEU A 764 -15.33 11.16 6.82
CA LEU A 764 -15.93 12.28 7.55
C LEU A 764 -15.74 13.60 6.80
N LEU A 765 -14.53 13.83 6.27
CA LEU A 765 -14.23 15.04 5.50
C LEU A 765 -14.85 14.99 4.10
N GLY A 766 -14.80 13.85 3.41
CA GLY A 766 -15.28 13.67 2.04
C GLY A 766 -16.81 13.66 1.90
N ASN A 767 -17.54 13.18 2.91
CA ASN A 767 -19.01 13.12 2.93
C ASN A 767 -19.66 14.44 3.39
N SER A 768 -18.87 15.42 3.82
CA SER A 768 -19.44 16.71 4.21
C SER A 768 -20.02 17.44 2.97
N ARG A 769 -21.11 18.14 3.16
CA ARG A 769 -21.73 18.98 2.10
C ARG A 769 -20.74 20.04 1.56
N PHE A 770 -19.81 20.46 2.39
CA PHE A 770 -18.77 21.43 2.08
C PHE A 770 -17.43 20.78 2.42
N ARG A 771 -16.72 20.31 1.42
CA ARG A 771 -15.38 19.71 1.60
C ARG A 771 -14.40 20.78 2.07
N PRO A 772 -13.61 20.51 3.12
CA PRO A 772 -12.52 21.39 3.49
C PRO A 772 -11.51 21.52 2.35
N GLU A 773 -10.96 22.71 2.16
CA GLU A 773 -9.87 22.94 1.22
C GLU A 773 -8.51 22.56 1.81
N LEU A 774 -8.36 22.81 3.13
CA LEU A 774 -7.14 22.54 3.86
C LEU A 774 -7.43 21.77 5.15
N LEU A 775 -6.77 20.65 5.32
CA LEU A 775 -6.66 19.93 6.58
C LEU A 775 -5.28 20.21 7.17
N VAL A 776 -5.22 20.70 8.41
CA VAL A 776 -3.99 20.86 9.18
C VAL A 776 -3.97 19.81 10.28
N LEU A 777 -2.98 18.93 10.25
CA LEU A 777 -2.71 17.93 11.26
C LEU A 777 -1.52 18.40 12.10
N SER A 778 -1.81 19.21 13.13
CA SER A 778 -0.84 19.59 14.16
C SER A 778 -0.74 18.46 15.18
N ALA A 779 -0.38 17.27 14.69
CA ALA A 779 -0.34 16.03 15.45
C ALA A 779 1.07 15.45 15.40
N CYS A 780 1.62 15.18 16.56
CA CYS A 780 2.96 14.62 16.71
C CYS A 780 2.92 13.09 16.71
N ASN A 781 3.86 12.48 16.06
CA ASN A 781 4.19 11.07 15.93
C ASN A 781 3.79 10.45 14.58
N THR A 782 4.04 11.22 13.55
CA THR A 782 3.96 10.74 12.18
C THR A 782 5.27 10.02 11.83
N ALA A 783 5.14 8.85 11.23
CA ALA A 783 6.17 8.21 10.40
C ALA A 783 7.55 7.89 11.01
N THR A 784 7.69 7.64 12.30
CA THR A 784 8.95 7.12 12.81
C THR A 784 9.27 5.74 12.18
N GLY A 785 10.08 5.71 11.12
CA GLY A 785 10.66 4.52 10.51
C GLY A 785 9.83 3.80 9.47
N ASP A 786 8.63 4.25 9.13
CA ASP A 786 7.76 3.58 8.19
C ASP A 786 7.82 4.25 6.81
N GLU A 787 8.32 3.53 5.81
CA GLU A 787 8.43 4.00 4.42
C GLU A 787 7.08 4.44 3.81
N ARG A 788 5.95 4.04 4.40
CA ARG A 788 4.60 4.28 3.89
C ARG A 788 3.76 5.25 4.72
N ALA A 789 4.24 5.73 5.85
CA ALA A 789 3.44 6.60 6.70
C ALA A 789 3.06 7.91 6.00
N VAL A 790 3.93 8.45 5.14
CA VAL A 790 3.63 9.62 4.31
C VAL A 790 2.52 9.34 3.30
N LEU A 791 2.36 8.07 2.84
CA LEU A 791 1.22 7.69 1.99
C LEU A 791 -0.12 7.84 2.72
N GLY A 792 -0.14 7.61 4.05
CA GLY A 792 -1.33 7.86 4.86
C GLY A 792 -1.76 9.33 4.80
N LEU A 793 -0.82 10.25 4.96
CA LEU A 793 -1.08 11.70 4.86
C LEU A 793 -1.52 12.11 3.45
N ALA A 794 -0.79 11.64 2.43
CA ALA A 794 -1.13 11.89 1.04
C ALA A 794 -2.52 11.34 0.68
N GLY A 795 -2.85 10.18 1.21
CA GLY A 795 -4.14 9.56 0.98
C GLY A 795 -5.31 10.28 1.63
N VAL A 796 -5.13 10.88 2.83
CA VAL A 796 -6.16 11.76 3.40
C VAL A 796 -6.42 12.94 2.48
N ALA A 797 -5.37 13.60 2.00
CA ALA A 797 -5.49 14.71 1.07
C ALA A 797 -6.29 14.31 -0.19
N VAL A 798 -5.94 13.16 -0.78
CA VAL A 798 -6.61 12.67 -2.00
C VAL A 798 -8.06 12.29 -1.74
N ARG A 799 -8.34 11.49 -0.71
CA ARG A 799 -9.69 10.93 -0.46
C ARG A 799 -10.67 11.98 0.07
N SER A 800 -10.20 12.95 0.83
CA SER A 800 -11.03 14.09 1.26
C SER A 800 -11.17 15.16 0.18
N GLY A 801 -10.29 15.17 -0.84
CA GLY A 801 -10.18 16.24 -1.85
C GLY A 801 -9.64 17.54 -1.26
N SER A 802 -8.98 17.48 -0.09
CA SER A 802 -8.39 18.60 0.64
C SER A 802 -6.88 18.61 0.48
N SER A 803 -6.23 19.77 0.51
CA SER A 803 -4.78 19.80 0.78
C SER A 803 -4.54 19.45 2.24
N THR A 804 -3.41 18.82 2.54
CA THR A 804 -3.06 18.43 3.91
C THR A 804 -1.73 19.08 4.30
N LEU A 805 -1.70 19.79 5.41
CA LEU A 805 -0.48 20.25 6.09
C LEU A 805 -0.25 19.34 7.30
N ALA A 806 0.86 18.62 7.32
CA ALA A 806 1.15 17.67 8.38
C ALA A 806 2.66 17.57 8.65
N SER A 807 3.02 17.03 9.83
CA SER A 807 4.42 16.84 10.20
C SER A 807 4.96 15.46 9.75
N LEU A 808 6.23 15.42 9.35
CA LEU A 808 6.96 14.19 9.01
C LEU A 808 7.50 13.44 10.24
N TRP A 809 7.70 14.11 11.36
CA TRP A 809 8.19 13.54 12.61
C TRP A 809 7.58 14.23 13.82
N SER A 810 7.78 13.63 15.00
CA SER A 810 7.34 14.21 16.28
C SER A 810 8.07 15.52 16.53
N VAL A 811 7.33 16.59 16.69
CA VAL A 811 7.85 17.95 16.94
C VAL A 811 7.54 18.36 18.35
N GLU A 812 8.38 19.24 18.91
CA GLU A 812 8.13 19.88 20.18
C GLU A 812 6.88 20.78 20.11
N ASP A 813 6.00 20.67 21.09
CA ASP A 813 4.73 21.39 21.17
C ASP A 813 4.89 22.92 21.07
N VAL A 814 5.94 23.49 21.66
CA VAL A 814 6.25 24.94 21.62
C VAL A 814 6.61 25.40 20.21
N SER A 815 7.49 24.66 19.54
CA SER A 815 7.96 24.98 18.17
C SER A 815 6.80 24.86 17.17
N THR A 816 5.97 23.84 17.32
CA THR A 816 4.76 23.62 16.54
C THR A 816 3.78 24.77 16.66
N SER A 817 3.44 25.17 17.87
CA SER A 817 2.49 26.26 18.13
C SER A 817 2.96 27.58 17.52
N LYS A 818 4.24 27.90 17.59
CA LYS A 818 4.82 29.10 16.97
C LYS A 818 4.74 29.05 15.44
N LEU A 819 5.11 27.93 14.83
CA LEU A 819 5.09 27.75 13.38
C LEU A 819 3.65 27.84 12.84
N MET A 820 2.69 27.17 13.48
CA MET A 820 1.29 27.21 13.09
C MET A 820 0.71 28.62 13.21
N SER A 821 1.03 29.33 14.29
CA SER A 821 0.58 30.72 14.48
C SER A 821 1.10 31.65 13.39
N GLN A 822 2.38 31.48 12.97
CA GLN A 822 2.93 32.25 11.86
C GLN A 822 2.29 31.85 10.54
N PHE A 823 2.11 30.54 10.28
CA PHE A 823 1.44 30.04 9.08
C PHE A 823 0.05 30.68 8.89
N TYR A 824 -0.77 30.72 9.93
CA TYR A 824 -2.11 31.31 9.85
C TYR A 824 -2.08 32.82 9.64
N ARG A 825 -1.11 33.55 10.23
CA ARG A 825 -0.93 34.99 9.99
C ARG A 825 -0.57 35.28 8.52
N GLU A 826 0.31 34.47 7.94
CA GLU A 826 0.67 34.60 6.52
C GLU A 826 -0.51 34.22 5.61
N LEU A 827 -1.27 33.16 5.97
CA LEU A 827 -2.43 32.70 5.19
C LEU A 827 -3.57 33.73 5.16
N GLU A 828 -3.67 34.64 6.15
CA GLU A 828 -4.64 35.75 6.16
C GLU A 828 -4.40 36.70 4.99
N ASN A 829 -3.16 36.86 4.53
CA ASN A 829 -2.83 37.74 3.41
C ASN A 829 -3.48 37.22 2.10
N PRO A 830 -4.35 38.00 1.44
CA PRO A 830 -5.07 37.54 0.26
C PRO A 830 -4.19 37.28 -0.96
N THR A 831 -2.96 37.77 -0.99
CA THR A 831 -2.02 37.59 -2.09
C THR A 831 -1.12 36.38 -1.98
N ILE A 832 -1.08 35.70 -0.81
CA ILE A 832 -0.19 34.58 -0.51
C ILE A 832 -0.96 33.27 -0.58
N ASN A 833 -0.44 32.27 -1.28
CA ASN A 833 -0.99 30.90 -1.32
C ASN A 833 -0.51 30.04 -0.13
N LYS A 834 -1.05 28.82 0.02
CA LYS A 834 -0.73 27.91 1.11
C LYS A 834 0.77 27.55 1.19
N ALA A 835 1.41 27.36 0.02
CA ALA A 835 2.83 27.02 -0.03
C ALA A 835 3.72 28.17 0.41
N VAL A 836 3.41 29.38 -0.03
CA VAL A 836 4.14 30.61 0.37
C VAL A 836 3.91 30.88 1.84
N ALA A 837 2.69 30.71 2.39
CA ALA A 837 2.40 30.89 3.81
C ALA A 837 3.24 29.92 4.68
N LEU A 838 3.33 28.66 4.28
CA LEU A 838 4.17 27.67 4.98
C LEU A 838 5.66 28.05 4.91
N ARG A 839 6.13 28.41 3.72
CA ARG A 839 7.52 28.86 3.53
C ARG A 839 7.86 30.04 4.45
N GLN A 840 7.02 31.07 4.51
CA GLN A 840 7.26 32.23 5.37
C GLN A 840 7.30 31.87 6.87
N ALA A 841 6.42 30.97 7.30
CA ALA A 841 6.41 30.46 8.67
C ALA A 841 7.73 29.71 9.00
N GLN A 842 8.19 28.86 8.09
CA GLN A 842 9.44 28.11 8.24
C GLN A 842 10.68 29.03 8.18
N LEU A 843 10.69 30.04 7.30
CA LEU A 843 11.75 31.05 7.26
C LEU A 843 11.83 31.86 8.56
N SER A 844 10.69 32.26 9.12
CA SER A 844 10.65 32.94 10.42
C SER A 844 11.24 32.07 11.55
N ALA A 845 10.99 30.76 11.51
CA ALA A 845 11.61 29.84 12.46
C ALA A 845 13.14 29.75 12.28
N ILE A 846 13.63 29.67 11.03
CA ILE A 846 15.06 29.68 10.70
C ILE A 846 15.72 30.98 11.20
N GLU A 847 15.11 32.13 10.93
CA GLU A 847 15.61 33.43 11.36
C GLU A 847 15.66 33.55 12.89
N SER A 848 14.62 33.06 13.56
CA SER A 848 14.60 33.03 15.03
C SER A 848 15.72 32.18 15.63
N LEU A 849 16.00 31.03 15.04
CA LEU A 849 17.10 30.13 15.47
C LEU A 849 18.48 30.74 15.17
N ARG A 850 18.63 31.47 14.08
CA ARG A 850 19.88 32.23 13.76
C ARG A 850 20.10 33.40 14.72
N ALA A 851 19.03 34.13 15.07
CA ALA A 851 19.10 35.28 15.96
C ALA A 851 19.37 34.90 17.43
N ASN A 852 18.85 33.72 17.84
CA ASN A 852 18.97 33.26 19.23
C ASN A 852 19.46 31.80 19.24
N PRO A 853 20.71 31.53 18.89
CA PRO A 853 21.25 30.18 18.90
C PRO A 853 21.33 29.64 20.34
N LEU A 854 21.02 28.36 20.50
CA LEU A 854 21.09 27.66 21.78
C LEU A 854 22.54 27.68 22.39
N LEU A 855 23.53 27.71 21.49
CA LEU A 855 24.98 27.86 21.86
C LEU A 855 25.64 28.82 20.87
N PRO A 856 26.74 29.53 21.30
CA PRO A 856 27.54 30.38 20.41
C PRO A 856 28.08 29.64 19.17
N GLU A 857 28.45 28.38 19.31
CA GLU A 857 29.00 27.53 18.25
C GLU A 857 27.97 27.22 17.14
N LEU A 858 26.70 27.20 17.49
CA LEU A 858 25.61 27.04 16.53
C LEU A 858 25.39 28.24 15.60
N GLN A 859 25.95 29.40 15.95
CA GLN A 859 25.91 30.59 15.08
C GLN A 859 26.59 30.38 13.71
N GLN A 860 27.55 29.45 13.66
CA GLN A 860 28.34 29.14 12.47
C GLN A 860 27.71 28.02 11.62
N LEU A 861 26.70 27.31 12.16
CA LEU A 861 26.02 26.22 11.49
C LEU A 861 24.64 26.67 11.00
N PRO A 862 24.14 26.13 9.89
CA PRO A 862 22.73 26.28 9.50
C PRO A 862 21.81 25.74 10.60
N PRO A 863 20.65 26.39 10.87
CA PRO A 863 19.70 25.92 11.86
C PRO A 863 19.23 24.48 11.59
N HIS A 864 19.25 23.63 12.59
CA HIS A 864 18.94 22.22 12.45
C HIS A 864 17.51 22.01 11.93
N PRO A 865 17.30 21.22 10.84
CA PRO A 865 15.99 21.01 10.19
C PRO A 865 14.91 20.44 11.11
N TYR A 866 15.29 19.74 12.18
CA TYR A 866 14.35 19.16 13.15
C TYR A 866 13.30 20.17 13.63
N TYR A 867 13.70 21.43 13.86
CA TYR A 867 12.87 22.47 14.47
C TYR A 867 11.96 23.22 13.50
N TRP A 868 12.22 23.17 12.18
CA TRP A 868 11.50 23.99 11.20
C TRP A 868 11.04 23.23 9.96
N ALA A 869 11.68 22.12 9.59
CA ALA A 869 11.39 21.41 8.33
C ALA A 869 10.40 20.24 8.49
N SER A 870 9.86 20.05 9.69
CA SER A 870 8.94 18.94 10.00
C SER A 870 7.63 19.00 9.22
N TYR A 871 7.09 20.18 8.96
CA TYR A 871 5.80 20.34 8.28
C TYR A 871 5.94 20.38 6.78
N VAL A 872 5.09 19.60 6.12
CA VAL A 872 4.98 19.52 4.66
C VAL A 872 3.55 19.77 4.21
N LEU A 873 3.40 20.48 3.11
CA LEU A 873 2.13 20.65 2.42
C LEU A 873 1.99 19.57 1.34
N VAL A 874 0.91 18.80 1.40
CA VAL A 874 0.58 17.75 0.44
C VAL A 874 -0.70 18.12 -0.31
N GLY A 875 -0.67 18.10 -1.64
CA GLY A 875 -1.83 18.38 -2.48
C GLY A 875 -1.79 19.74 -3.19
N ASN A 876 -2.92 20.37 -3.36
CA ASN A 876 -3.03 21.67 -4.03
C ASN A 876 -2.44 22.80 -3.16
N TRP A 877 -1.47 23.50 -3.69
CA TRP A 877 -0.70 24.55 -2.99
C TRP A 877 -1.27 25.98 -3.13
N GLN A 878 -2.25 26.18 -4.04
CA GLN A 878 -2.87 27.46 -4.33
C GLN A 878 -3.79 27.96 -3.21
#